data_b7879cbf79e0494de8ca4987f9b3461e
#
_entry.id   b7879cbf79e0494de8ca4987f9b3461e
#
_cell.length_a   1.000
_cell.length_b   1.000
_cell.length_c   1.000
_cell.angle_alpha   90.00
_cell.angle_beta   90.00
_cell.angle_gamma   90.00
#
_symmetry.space_group_name_H-M   'P 1'
#
loop_
_entity.id
_entity.type
_entity.pdbx_description
1 polymer ?
#
loop_
_entity_poly.entity_id
_entity_poly.type
_entity_poly.pdbx_seq_one_letter_code
_entity_poly.pdbx_strand_id
1 'polypeptide(L)'
;MGELVRTLAESWYKDWLPGSRWESSRQSCLLPRTMATLLSALLAGSALVSAQDFSGGARAEDAFSYVQPLDTVILNEYGSSPAVYPSPNATGAGGWEDALQRAKEFVAQLTVDEKSYMVSGQAGPCVGNIAPIPRLGFPGLCLHDGPLAIRVADYASVFSAGVSAGASWDKELMYERGYAMGEEFKAKGAHVALQPVAGPLGRSGYAGRNWEGSAADPYLAGVFMKETIMGTQDAGVQACAKHYIGNEQETQRNPVFNPNGTTTDTISAAISSNIDDRTMHEIYLWPFADAAHAKVASFMCAYTRINGSYGCQNSKTLNGLLKDELGFQGYVMSDWGATHAGVASIEAGQDMDMPGGLGAYGTAFAKDIPGRMPSFFGGNVTLAVNNGSLAESRVDDMIVRIMTPFYALGQDRDFPTVDPSSAELNTFSPMNTWKIDWNLTGPSSRDVRGDHGKLIRKHGAAGTVLLKNVDGALPLKAPKNIAVFGNDAAEPTKGQLNQQNFEYGTLVAGGGSGTGQLTYVVTPLRALQDRAKQDNAKIVQYWLNNTLIASTDIDTLLIPDRPDVCIVLLKTWAEEGADRASLHVDWNGDAVVESVASKCNNTIVVTHSSGINVLPWADHENVTAIVAAHFPGEESGNSLVDILYGDVNPSGHLPYTIALNGTDYNAPPTTAINTTGYYDWQSWFDEKLEVDYRYFDAHNISVRYEFGFGLSYTTFSYTSLAAEPLSANISALPTPQPVQPGGNPDLFAPVYNVTVAVSNTGKVAGHAVPQLYLGLPSSAPAGTPPKQLRGFDKVWLQPNETRTVSFELMRRDVSYWDIVRQEWVIPGGEFSVMVGESSRMIKAQKGVNVLGSY
;
A
#
# COMPACT_ATOMS: atom_id res chain seq x y z
N MET A 1 -11.39 24.89 33.18
CA MET A 1 -10.17 24.35 32.54
C MET A 1 -8.87 25.01 33.03
N GLY A 2 -8.83 26.33 33.29
CA GLY A 2 -7.62 27.00 33.81
C GLY A 2 -7.18 26.60 35.21
N GLU A 3 -8.09 26.31 36.12
CA GLU A 3 -7.77 25.89 37.48
C GLU A 3 -7.35 24.42 37.61
N LEU A 4 -7.86 23.54 36.77
CA LEU A 4 -7.50 22.11 36.75
C LEU A 4 -6.05 21.88 36.27
N VAL A 5 -5.59 22.67 35.30
CA VAL A 5 -4.21 22.63 34.78
C VAL A 5 -3.21 23.17 35.83
N ARG A 6 -3.62 24.11 36.64
CA ARG A 6 -2.78 24.64 37.70
C ARG A 6 -2.59 23.66 38.86
N THR A 7 -3.63 22.92 39.20
CA THR A 7 -3.60 21.90 40.25
C THR A 7 -2.79 20.65 39.86
N LEU A 8 -2.78 20.28 38.60
CA LEU A 8 -1.96 19.15 38.08
C LEU A 8 -0.48 19.50 37.98
N ALA A 9 -0.15 20.75 37.63
CA ALA A 9 1.24 21.20 37.56
C ALA A 9 1.89 21.30 38.97
N GLU A 10 1.13 21.67 39.98
CA GLU A 10 1.61 21.75 41.38
C GLU A 10 1.79 20.37 42.02
N SER A 11 1.05 19.35 41.58
CA SER A 11 1.19 17.98 42.07
C SER A 11 2.46 17.31 41.53
N TRP A 12 2.84 17.56 40.28
CA TRP A 12 4.01 16.95 39.62
C TRP A 12 5.34 17.52 40.15
N TYR A 13 5.36 18.73 40.69
CA TYR A 13 6.59 19.38 41.16
C TYR A 13 6.99 18.97 42.59
N LYS A 14 6.10 18.32 43.35
CA LYS A 14 6.38 17.91 44.73
C LYS A 14 7.09 16.56 44.88
N ASP A 15 7.05 15.73 43.90
CA ASP A 15 7.58 14.35 44.03
C ASP A 15 9.02 14.16 43.53
N TRP A 16 9.73 15.22 43.06
CA TRP A 16 11.01 15.02 42.36
C TRP A 16 12.26 15.62 43.00
N LEU A 17 12.21 16.31 44.15
CA LEU A 17 13.43 16.78 44.86
C LEU A 17 13.25 16.88 46.39
N PRO A 18 13.87 16.04 47.21
CA PRO A 18 14.01 16.26 48.61
C PRO A 18 15.30 17.08 48.89
N GLY A 19 15.12 18.31 49.36
CA GLY A 19 16.15 19.04 50.08
C GLY A 19 16.85 20.21 49.42
N SER A 20 16.21 21.33 49.26
CA SER A 20 16.88 22.62 49.28
C SER A 20 15.90 23.73 49.71
N ARG A 21 16.27 24.49 50.77
CA ARG A 21 15.55 25.70 51.21
C ARG A 21 15.80 26.78 50.15
N TRP A 22 14.71 27.41 49.71
CA TRP A 22 14.75 28.66 48.95
C TRP A 22 14.16 29.78 49.74
N GLU A 23 14.97 30.79 49.99
CA GLU A 23 14.53 32.08 50.46
C GLU A 23 13.92 32.90 49.33
N SER A 24 12.88 33.64 49.68
CA SER A 24 12.08 34.46 48.81
C SER A 24 12.85 35.68 48.29
N SER A 25 13.11 35.74 46.98
CA SER A 25 13.29 37.03 46.31
C SER A 25 12.45 37.06 45.04
N ARG A 26 11.52 38.06 45.03
CA ARG A 26 10.69 38.35 43.86
C ARG A 26 11.59 38.91 42.74
N GLN A 27 11.83 38.14 41.69
CA GLN A 27 12.17 38.67 40.39
C GLN A 27 11.35 37.96 39.31
N SER A 28 10.65 38.76 38.55
CA SER A 28 9.80 38.37 37.44
C SER A 28 10.66 37.77 36.31
N CYS A 29 10.59 36.47 36.13
CA CYS A 29 11.10 35.80 34.91
C CYS A 29 10.04 35.81 33.82
N LEU A 30 10.24 36.68 32.83
CA LEU A 30 9.59 36.62 31.54
C LEU A 30 10.17 35.43 30.77
N LEU A 31 9.40 34.37 30.58
CA LEU A 31 9.72 33.30 29.64
C LEU A 31 9.68 33.87 28.19
N PRO A 32 10.63 33.57 27.34
CA PRO A 32 10.61 34.02 25.95
C PRO A 32 9.35 33.50 25.25
N ARG A 33 8.68 34.37 24.52
CA ARG A 33 7.46 34.05 23.69
C ARG A 33 7.64 32.88 22.71
N THR A 34 8.88 32.52 22.38
CA THR A 34 9.21 31.39 21.50
C THR A 34 8.94 30.01 22.09
N MET A 35 9.06 29.82 23.41
CA MET A 35 8.78 28.50 24.02
C MET A 35 7.30 28.22 24.17
N ALA A 36 6.48 29.25 24.35
CA ALA A 36 5.03 29.09 24.42
C ALA A 36 4.43 28.72 23.05
N THR A 37 5.05 29.20 21.96
CA THR A 37 4.61 28.91 20.59
C THR A 37 5.02 27.47 20.17
N LEU A 38 6.17 26.97 20.61
CA LEU A 38 6.60 25.60 20.37
C LEU A 38 5.78 24.56 21.16
N LEU A 39 5.42 24.86 22.41
CA LEU A 39 4.54 23.97 23.20
C LEU A 39 3.11 23.95 22.63
N SER A 40 2.62 25.08 22.12
CA SER A 40 1.30 25.15 21.48
C SER A 40 1.28 24.43 20.12
N ALA A 41 2.39 24.44 19.39
CA ALA A 41 2.53 23.70 18.13
C ALA A 41 2.67 22.18 18.38
N LEU A 42 3.37 21.75 19.42
CA LEU A 42 3.50 20.34 19.81
C LEU A 42 2.19 19.76 20.37
N LEU A 43 1.41 20.54 21.11
CA LEU A 43 0.09 20.14 21.59
C LEU A 43 -0.98 20.17 20.49
N ALA A 44 -0.85 21.09 19.51
CA ALA A 44 -1.70 21.10 18.33
C ALA A 44 -1.35 19.96 17.36
N GLY A 45 -0.07 19.61 17.23
CA GLY A 45 0.36 18.48 16.39
C GLY A 45 -0.10 17.12 16.93
N SER A 46 -0.04 16.91 18.25
CA SER A 46 -0.52 15.65 18.85
C SER A 46 -2.06 15.55 18.93
N ALA A 47 -2.76 16.67 18.97
CA ALA A 47 -4.22 16.70 18.88
C ALA A 47 -4.72 16.54 17.41
N LEU A 48 -3.91 16.95 16.43
CA LEU A 48 -4.24 16.77 15.01
C LEU A 48 -4.05 15.32 14.53
N VAL A 49 -3.17 14.54 15.12
CA VAL A 49 -2.98 13.12 14.78
C VAL A 49 -4.09 12.23 15.39
N SER A 50 -4.70 12.63 16.50
CA SER A 50 -5.86 11.91 17.07
C SER A 50 -7.21 12.42 16.56
N ALA A 51 -7.22 13.50 15.79
CA ALA A 51 -8.40 14.16 15.22
C ALA A 51 -8.33 14.33 13.70
N GLN A 52 -7.63 13.44 13.02
CA GLN A 52 -8.03 13.08 11.65
C GLN A 52 -9.34 12.28 11.76
N ASP A 53 -10.19 12.81 12.57
CA ASP A 53 -11.56 12.46 12.63
C ASP A 53 -12.14 12.66 11.25
N PHE A 54 -12.75 11.66 10.80
CA PHE A 54 -13.76 11.64 9.75
C PHE A 54 -14.88 12.68 9.99
N SER A 55 -14.65 13.72 10.76
CA SER A 55 -15.61 14.76 11.14
C SER A 55 -15.76 15.87 10.09
N GLY A 56 -15.17 15.72 8.94
CA GLY A 56 -15.12 16.75 7.94
C GLY A 56 -16.04 16.54 6.75
N GLY A 57 -17.26 16.06 6.91
CA GLY A 57 -18.25 16.10 5.84
C GLY A 57 -18.73 17.52 5.57
N ALA A 58 -18.73 17.91 4.30
CA ALA A 58 -19.50 19.05 3.87
C ALA A 58 -20.94 18.91 4.38
N ARG A 59 -21.60 20.03 4.70
CA ARG A 59 -23.04 19.95 5.01
C ARG A 59 -23.76 19.33 3.83
N ALA A 60 -24.77 18.58 4.12
CA ALA A 60 -25.63 18.05 3.09
C ALA A 60 -26.24 19.17 2.19
N GLU A 61 -26.42 20.37 2.74
CA GLU A 61 -26.79 21.56 1.98
C GLU A 61 -25.70 21.95 0.98
N ASP A 62 -24.42 21.83 1.35
CA ASP A 62 -23.30 22.09 0.47
C ASP A 62 -23.12 20.98 -0.58
N ALA A 63 -23.53 19.74 -0.27
CA ALA A 63 -23.54 18.64 -1.22
C ALA A 63 -24.46 18.86 -2.43
N PHE A 64 -25.56 19.57 -2.26
CA PHE A 64 -26.47 19.93 -3.34
C PHE A 64 -26.09 21.24 -4.07
N SER A 65 -25.44 22.15 -3.38
CA SER A 65 -24.90 23.39 -4.00
C SER A 65 -23.53 23.15 -4.64
N TYR A 66 -22.86 22.09 -4.25
CA TYR A 66 -21.54 21.71 -4.70
C TYR A 66 -21.62 20.81 -5.93
N VAL A 67 -22.15 21.38 -7.00
CA VAL A 67 -21.96 20.81 -8.33
C VAL A 67 -20.49 21.02 -8.67
N GLN A 68 -19.65 20.01 -8.41
CA GLN A 68 -18.37 19.93 -9.07
C GLN A 68 -18.62 20.17 -10.56
N PRO A 69 -17.84 21.03 -11.23
CA PRO A 69 -17.82 20.98 -12.68
C PRO A 69 -17.50 19.53 -13.02
N LEU A 70 -18.45 18.86 -13.58
CA LEU A 70 -18.41 17.50 -14.05
C LEU A 70 -17.05 17.21 -14.65
N ASP A 71 -16.29 16.26 -14.11
CA ASP A 71 -15.19 15.51 -14.72
C ASP A 71 -14.32 16.23 -15.76
N THR A 72 -14.32 17.51 -15.79
CA THR A 72 -13.86 18.30 -16.91
C THR A 72 -12.84 19.33 -16.53
N VAL A 73 -11.87 19.00 -15.71
CA VAL A 73 -10.64 19.76 -15.85
C VAL A 73 -9.97 19.28 -17.12
N ILE A 74 -10.32 19.96 -18.18
CA ILE A 74 -9.59 19.85 -19.43
C ILE A 74 -8.24 20.52 -19.18
N LEU A 75 -7.25 19.70 -19.00
CA LEU A 75 -5.88 20.12 -19.04
C LEU A 75 -5.48 20.02 -20.51
N ASN A 76 -5.39 21.16 -21.19
CA ASN A 76 -5.13 21.19 -22.63
C ASN A 76 -3.93 20.36 -23.06
N GLU A 77 -2.95 20.19 -22.18
CA GLU A 77 -1.74 19.37 -22.37
C GLU A 77 -1.94 17.90 -22.04
N TYR A 78 -2.95 17.54 -21.26
CA TYR A 78 -3.19 16.20 -20.76
C TYR A 78 -4.41 15.51 -21.41
N GLY A 79 -5.06 16.18 -22.33
CA GLY A 79 -6.25 15.69 -23.01
C GLY A 79 -7.55 16.02 -22.29
N SER A 80 -8.65 15.51 -22.82
CA SER A 80 -9.98 15.66 -22.26
C SER A 80 -10.33 14.49 -21.36
N SER A 81 -11.00 14.75 -20.23
CA SER A 81 -11.62 13.73 -19.39
C SER A 81 -13.15 13.90 -19.45
N PRO A 82 -13.81 13.49 -20.53
CA PRO A 82 -15.23 13.70 -20.71
C PRO A 82 -16.04 12.85 -19.73
N ALA A 83 -17.17 13.39 -19.30
CA ALA A 83 -18.12 12.68 -18.45
C ALA A 83 -18.67 11.44 -19.16
N VAL A 84 -18.83 10.33 -18.43
CA VAL A 84 -19.37 9.06 -18.91
C VAL A 84 -20.62 8.67 -18.12
N TYR A 85 -21.75 8.76 -18.74
CA TYR A 85 -23.09 8.44 -18.20
C TYR A 85 -23.95 7.71 -19.23
N PRO A 86 -24.89 6.83 -18.80
CA PRO A 86 -25.09 6.35 -17.43
C PRO A 86 -24.02 5.36 -16.98
N SER A 87 -24.02 4.97 -15.68
CA SER A 87 -23.19 3.89 -15.18
C SER A 87 -23.54 2.57 -15.88
N PRO A 88 -22.56 1.81 -16.44
CA PRO A 88 -22.83 0.52 -17.07
C PRO A 88 -23.38 -0.50 -16.06
N ASN A 89 -24.37 -1.28 -16.46
CA ASN A 89 -24.91 -2.36 -15.63
C ASN A 89 -23.96 -3.57 -15.56
N ALA A 90 -23.98 -4.27 -14.44
CA ALA A 90 -23.27 -5.54 -14.31
C ALA A 90 -23.91 -6.62 -15.21
N THR A 91 -23.05 -7.44 -15.84
CA THR A 91 -23.46 -8.53 -16.74
C THR A 91 -23.13 -9.92 -16.20
N GLY A 92 -22.28 -10.00 -15.17
CA GLY A 92 -21.72 -11.25 -14.64
C GLY A 92 -20.61 -11.84 -15.50
N ALA A 93 -20.13 -11.11 -16.52
CA ALA A 93 -19.08 -11.59 -17.40
C ALA A 93 -17.87 -12.12 -16.63
N GLY A 94 -17.25 -13.12 -17.20
CA GLY A 94 -16.09 -13.78 -16.57
C GLY A 94 -16.46 -14.94 -15.63
N GLY A 95 -17.68 -15.46 -15.69
CA GLY A 95 -18.12 -16.64 -14.94
C GLY A 95 -18.86 -16.33 -13.65
N TRP A 96 -19.43 -15.12 -13.52
CA TRP A 96 -20.29 -14.72 -12.41
C TRP A 96 -21.77 -14.61 -12.79
N GLU A 97 -22.19 -15.16 -13.94
CA GLU A 97 -23.54 -15.06 -14.46
C GLU A 97 -24.58 -15.67 -13.50
N ASP A 98 -24.31 -16.85 -12.92
CA ASP A 98 -25.19 -17.49 -11.94
C ASP A 98 -25.28 -16.67 -10.64
N ALA A 99 -24.17 -16.14 -10.17
CA ALA A 99 -24.10 -15.28 -8.99
C ALA A 99 -24.86 -13.96 -9.22
N LEU A 100 -24.73 -13.37 -10.40
CA LEU A 100 -25.49 -12.19 -10.82
C LEU A 100 -27.00 -12.46 -10.82
N GLN A 101 -27.43 -13.61 -11.34
CA GLN A 101 -28.84 -13.96 -11.35
C GLN A 101 -29.40 -14.08 -9.94
N ARG A 102 -28.68 -14.72 -9.03
CA ARG A 102 -29.04 -14.80 -7.60
C ARG A 102 -29.08 -13.42 -6.93
N ALA A 103 -28.14 -12.53 -7.27
CA ALA A 103 -28.13 -11.16 -6.79
C ALA A 103 -29.38 -10.39 -7.25
N LYS A 104 -29.78 -10.51 -8.51
CA LYS A 104 -31.04 -9.92 -9.05
C LYS A 104 -32.28 -10.45 -8.33
N GLU A 105 -32.35 -11.74 -8.07
CA GLU A 105 -33.47 -12.37 -7.33
C GLU A 105 -33.54 -11.87 -5.88
N PHE A 106 -32.41 -11.61 -5.23
CA PHE A 106 -32.34 -11.00 -3.91
C PHE A 106 -32.82 -9.55 -3.94
N VAL A 107 -32.32 -8.73 -4.87
CA VAL A 107 -32.65 -7.30 -5.00
C VAL A 107 -34.14 -7.10 -5.29
N ALA A 108 -34.73 -7.94 -6.10
CA ALA A 108 -36.19 -7.86 -6.43
C ALA A 108 -37.11 -8.02 -5.20
N GLN A 109 -36.61 -8.50 -4.09
CA GLN A 109 -37.34 -8.66 -2.83
C GLN A 109 -37.18 -7.50 -1.87
N LEU A 110 -36.24 -6.55 -2.15
CA LEU A 110 -35.92 -5.44 -1.25
C LEU A 110 -36.92 -4.29 -1.42
N THR A 111 -37.30 -3.68 -0.31
CA THR A 111 -37.95 -2.37 -0.31
C THR A 111 -36.92 -1.27 -0.61
N VAL A 112 -37.37 -0.09 -1.05
CA VAL A 112 -36.48 1.07 -1.31
C VAL A 112 -35.68 1.44 -0.07
N ASP A 113 -36.28 1.33 1.13
CA ASP A 113 -35.58 1.58 2.37
C ASP A 113 -34.46 0.56 2.62
N GLU A 114 -34.71 -0.72 2.42
CA GLU A 114 -33.68 -1.76 2.54
C GLU A 114 -32.58 -1.58 1.48
N LYS A 115 -32.93 -1.20 0.26
CA LYS A 115 -31.96 -0.86 -0.79
C LYS A 115 -31.00 0.22 -0.33
N SER A 116 -31.49 1.27 0.34
CA SER A 116 -30.62 2.32 0.85
C SER A 116 -29.75 1.88 2.04
N TYR A 117 -30.12 0.84 2.80
CA TYR A 117 -29.24 0.19 3.79
C TYR A 117 -28.11 -0.62 3.14
N MET A 118 -28.39 -1.25 2.01
CA MET A 118 -27.40 -2.09 1.33
C MET A 118 -26.27 -1.31 0.67
N VAL A 119 -26.47 -0.02 0.38
CA VAL A 119 -25.48 0.85 -0.28
C VAL A 119 -24.81 1.84 0.66
N SER A 120 -25.15 1.82 1.95
CA SER A 120 -24.61 2.74 2.95
C SER A 120 -24.04 2.00 4.15
N GLY A 121 -22.82 2.31 4.53
CA GLY A 121 -22.21 1.83 5.74
C GLY A 121 -23.00 2.18 6.99
N GLN A 122 -22.90 1.34 8.01
CA GLN A 122 -23.56 1.48 9.32
C GLN A 122 -22.53 1.29 10.44
N ALA A 123 -22.78 1.95 11.58
CA ALA A 123 -22.03 1.67 12.78
C ALA A 123 -22.26 0.22 13.23
N GLY A 124 -21.21 -0.52 13.50
CA GLY A 124 -21.29 -1.95 13.81
C GLY A 124 -19.94 -2.54 14.25
N PRO A 125 -19.85 -3.87 14.31
CA PRO A 125 -18.69 -4.55 14.91
C PRO A 125 -17.39 -4.48 14.09
N CYS A 126 -17.47 -4.13 12.82
CA CYS A 126 -16.31 -4.11 11.92
C CYS A 126 -15.92 -2.66 11.57
N VAL A 127 -14.77 -2.44 10.98
CA VAL A 127 -14.35 -1.11 10.51
C VAL A 127 -15.39 -0.52 9.54
N GLY A 128 -15.93 -1.35 8.64
CA GLY A 128 -17.08 -1.05 7.80
C GLY A 128 -18.13 -2.14 7.91
N ASN A 129 -19.41 -1.76 7.86
CA ASN A 129 -20.49 -2.71 8.01
C ASN A 129 -21.66 -2.37 7.07
N ILE A 130 -22.21 -3.37 6.38
CA ILE A 130 -23.50 -3.29 5.73
C ILE A 130 -24.51 -4.02 6.60
N ALA A 131 -25.67 -3.39 6.82
CA ALA A 131 -26.70 -3.90 7.70
C ALA A 131 -27.26 -5.25 7.26
N PRO A 132 -27.63 -6.13 8.19
CA PRO A 132 -28.34 -7.36 7.90
C PRO A 132 -29.76 -7.09 7.38
N ILE A 133 -30.30 -8.01 6.59
CA ILE A 133 -31.72 -8.05 6.19
C ILE A 133 -32.32 -9.39 6.68
N PRO A 134 -32.71 -9.46 7.97
CA PRO A 134 -33.06 -10.74 8.62
C PRO A 134 -34.19 -11.50 7.94
N ARG A 135 -35.17 -10.79 7.38
CA ARG A 135 -36.34 -11.44 6.69
C ARG A 135 -35.92 -12.18 5.41
N LEU A 136 -34.77 -11.87 4.84
CA LEU A 136 -34.17 -12.52 3.66
C LEU A 136 -33.00 -13.43 4.02
N GLY A 137 -32.66 -13.56 5.30
CA GLY A 137 -31.51 -14.34 5.77
C GLY A 137 -30.14 -13.75 5.43
N PHE A 138 -30.07 -12.47 5.02
CA PHE A 138 -28.80 -11.80 4.76
C PHE A 138 -28.18 -11.33 6.07
N PRO A 139 -26.93 -11.78 6.41
CA PRO A 139 -26.31 -11.49 7.70
C PRO A 139 -25.70 -10.11 7.80
N GLY A 140 -25.67 -9.35 6.70
CA GLY A 140 -24.86 -8.15 6.55
C GLY A 140 -23.46 -8.44 6.02
N LEU A 141 -22.65 -7.40 5.83
CA LEU A 141 -21.24 -7.52 5.47
C LEU A 141 -20.37 -6.88 6.54
N CYS A 142 -19.30 -7.58 6.90
CA CYS A 142 -18.21 -7.09 7.74
C CYS A 142 -17.00 -6.81 6.88
N LEU A 143 -16.48 -5.59 6.91
CA LEU A 143 -15.30 -5.14 6.19
C LEU A 143 -14.21 -4.77 7.20
N HIS A 144 -12.99 -5.23 6.99
CA HIS A 144 -11.84 -4.85 7.81
C HIS A 144 -10.67 -4.37 6.96
N ASP A 145 -9.94 -3.38 7.51
CA ASP A 145 -8.62 -3.00 6.99
C ASP A 145 -7.68 -4.19 7.03
N GLY A 146 -6.82 -4.30 6.01
CA GLY A 146 -6.04 -5.48 5.89
C GLY A 146 -4.89 -5.53 4.90
N PRO A 147 -4.10 -4.46 4.65
CA PRO A 147 -2.93 -4.59 3.78
C PRO A 147 -1.90 -5.59 4.28
N LEU A 148 -1.84 -5.85 5.59
CA LEU A 148 -0.94 -6.85 6.20
C LEU A 148 -1.50 -7.61 7.41
N ALA A 149 -2.68 -7.25 7.92
CA ALA A 149 -3.31 -7.90 9.07
C ALA A 149 -4.80 -7.55 9.11
N ILE A 150 -5.58 -8.23 9.96
CA ILE A 150 -6.88 -7.71 10.39
C ILE A 150 -6.58 -6.62 11.43
N ARG A 151 -6.68 -5.36 11.07
CA ARG A 151 -6.07 -4.19 11.70
C ARG A 151 -6.07 -4.20 13.24
N VAL A 152 -7.19 -4.45 13.87
CA VAL A 152 -7.36 -4.34 15.33
C VAL A 152 -7.86 -5.62 15.98
N ALA A 153 -7.83 -6.73 15.25
CA ALA A 153 -8.22 -8.02 15.78
C ALA A 153 -7.12 -8.59 16.68
N ASP A 154 -7.50 -9.05 17.87
CA ASP A 154 -6.62 -9.88 18.70
C ASP A 154 -6.49 -11.29 18.14
N TYR A 155 -5.39 -11.95 18.46
CA TYR A 155 -5.08 -13.30 17.99
C TYR A 155 -5.16 -13.46 16.46
N ALA A 156 -4.74 -12.43 15.73
CA ALA A 156 -4.46 -12.45 14.31
C ALA A 156 -2.97 -12.20 14.06
N SER A 157 -2.46 -12.63 12.91
CA SER A 157 -1.06 -12.46 12.52
C SER A 157 -0.81 -11.08 11.90
N VAL A 158 0.42 -10.57 12.06
CA VAL A 158 0.93 -9.42 11.33
C VAL A 158 1.90 -9.92 10.26
N PHE A 159 1.41 -10.00 9.02
CA PHE A 159 2.18 -10.43 7.87
C PHE A 159 3.17 -9.35 7.42
N SER A 160 4.07 -9.70 6.51
CA SER A 160 4.94 -8.72 5.86
C SER A 160 4.13 -7.75 5.00
N ALA A 161 4.57 -6.49 4.94
CA ALA A 161 3.90 -5.43 4.18
C ALA A 161 4.00 -5.63 2.66
N GLY A 162 3.22 -4.85 1.89
CA GLY A 162 3.23 -4.88 0.43
C GLY A 162 4.62 -4.64 -0.16
N VAL A 163 5.37 -3.67 0.37
CA VAL A 163 6.75 -3.38 -0.08
C VAL A 163 7.68 -4.59 0.10
N SER A 164 7.53 -5.36 1.18
CA SER A 164 8.30 -6.60 1.38
C SER A 164 7.86 -7.71 0.41
N ALA A 165 6.55 -7.77 0.10
CA ALA A 165 6.02 -8.68 -0.90
C ALA A 165 6.56 -8.36 -2.30
N GLY A 166 6.57 -7.09 -2.69
CA GLY A 166 7.21 -6.62 -3.91
C GLY A 166 8.69 -6.96 -3.98
N ALA A 167 9.43 -6.70 -2.90
CA ALA A 167 10.85 -7.00 -2.80
C ALA A 167 11.17 -8.51 -2.85
N SER A 168 10.21 -9.38 -2.59
CA SER A 168 10.41 -10.83 -2.74
C SER A 168 10.55 -11.29 -4.20
N TRP A 169 9.94 -10.57 -5.15
CA TRP A 169 9.85 -10.96 -6.55
C TRP A 169 9.37 -12.40 -6.73
N ASP A 170 8.42 -12.83 -5.90
CA ASP A 170 7.97 -14.22 -5.78
C ASP A 170 6.44 -14.31 -5.87
N LYS A 171 5.94 -14.72 -7.02
CA LYS A 171 4.50 -14.79 -7.32
C LYS A 171 3.78 -15.77 -6.40
N GLU A 172 4.41 -16.92 -6.13
CA GLU A 172 3.84 -17.96 -5.27
C GLU A 172 3.70 -17.45 -3.83
N LEU A 173 4.73 -16.78 -3.30
CA LEU A 173 4.67 -16.19 -1.97
C LEU A 173 3.65 -15.04 -1.88
N MET A 174 3.48 -14.23 -2.93
CA MET A 174 2.43 -13.20 -2.97
C MET A 174 1.04 -13.84 -2.87
N TYR A 175 0.81 -14.94 -3.59
CA TYR A 175 -0.43 -15.71 -3.52
C TYR A 175 -0.61 -16.38 -2.15
N GLU A 176 0.39 -17.12 -1.64
CA GLU A 176 0.36 -17.78 -0.33
C GLU A 176 0.04 -16.78 0.78
N ARG A 177 0.66 -15.59 0.73
CA ARG A 177 0.37 -14.49 1.67
C ARG A 177 -1.09 -14.05 1.60
N GLY A 178 -1.60 -13.80 0.39
CA GLY A 178 -3.00 -13.41 0.16
C GLY A 178 -3.97 -14.47 0.70
N TYR A 179 -3.69 -15.74 0.46
CA TYR A 179 -4.50 -16.87 0.90
C TYR A 179 -4.53 -16.99 2.43
N ALA A 180 -3.36 -16.99 3.07
CA ALA A 180 -3.26 -17.08 4.53
C ALA A 180 -3.95 -15.91 5.25
N MET A 181 -3.81 -14.70 4.71
CA MET A 181 -4.56 -13.54 5.22
C MET A 181 -6.07 -13.75 5.05
N GLY A 182 -6.51 -14.23 3.88
CA GLY A 182 -7.91 -14.57 3.62
C GLY A 182 -8.47 -15.61 4.60
N GLU A 183 -7.70 -16.63 4.95
CA GLU A 183 -8.10 -17.62 5.96
C GLU A 183 -8.36 -16.97 7.33
N GLU A 184 -7.46 -16.07 7.79
CA GLU A 184 -7.64 -15.36 9.05
C GLU A 184 -8.86 -14.42 9.02
N PHE A 185 -9.06 -13.66 7.93
CA PHE A 185 -10.23 -12.80 7.75
C PHE A 185 -11.53 -13.61 7.82
N LYS A 186 -11.61 -14.72 7.06
CA LYS A 186 -12.75 -15.61 7.09
C LYS A 186 -13.02 -16.17 8.48
N ALA A 187 -11.98 -16.66 9.15
CA ALA A 187 -12.11 -17.23 10.48
C ALA A 187 -12.56 -16.20 11.54
N LYS A 188 -12.24 -14.90 11.35
CA LYS A 188 -12.79 -13.79 12.13
C LYS A 188 -14.20 -13.38 11.71
N GLY A 189 -14.74 -13.94 10.64
CA GLY A 189 -16.07 -13.61 10.11
C GLY A 189 -16.11 -12.31 9.30
N ALA A 190 -14.95 -11.85 8.81
CA ALA A 190 -14.86 -10.69 7.93
C ALA A 190 -15.09 -11.11 6.48
N HIS A 191 -16.10 -10.51 5.85
CA HIS A 191 -16.48 -10.82 4.46
C HIS A 191 -15.57 -10.17 3.44
N VAL A 192 -15.03 -8.99 3.76
CA VAL A 192 -14.21 -8.16 2.85
C VAL A 192 -12.92 -7.76 3.53
N ALA A 193 -11.80 -8.07 2.88
CA ALA A 193 -10.48 -7.59 3.22
C ALA A 193 -10.13 -6.37 2.35
N LEU A 194 -9.87 -5.21 2.97
CA LEU A 194 -9.56 -3.96 2.27
C LEU A 194 -8.09 -3.98 1.81
N GLN A 195 -7.82 -4.87 0.85
CA GLN A 195 -6.53 -5.16 0.21
C GLN A 195 -6.73 -5.78 -1.17
N PRO A 196 -5.69 -5.78 -2.06
CA PRO A 196 -4.36 -5.17 -1.97
C PRO A 196 -4.31 -3.69 -2.38
N VAL A 197 -3.11 -3.08 -2.24
CA VAL A 197 -2.87 -1.65 -2.50
C VAL A 197 -1.95 -1.46 -3.72
N ALA A 198 -2.38 -0.60 -4.67
CA ALA A 198 -1.58 -0.10 -5.78
C ALA A 198 -1.72 1.43 -5.98
N GLY A 199 -2.42 2.10 -5.09
CA GLY A 199 -2.47 3.56 -4.96
C GLY A 199 -2.22 3.94 -3.48
N PRO A 200 -1.00 4.42 -3.11
CA PRO A 200 0.06 4.86 -4.02
C PRO A 200 0.76 3.71 -4.75
N LEU A 201 1.12 3.99 -6.02
CA LEU A 201 2.05 3.16 -6.79
C LEU A 201 3.49 3.37 -6.31
N GLY A 202 3.82 4.58 -5.90
CA GLY A 202 5.17 4.99 -5.52
C GLY A 202 5.76 6.06 -6.46
N ARG A 203 4.91 6.90 -7.06
CA ARG A 203 5.30 8.09 -7.82
C ARG A 203 6.29 8.95 -7.03
N SER A 204 5.98 9.21 -5.77
CA SER A 204 6.84 9.93 -4.84
C SER A 204 7.43 8.98 -3.80
N GLY A 205 8.77 8.98 -3.65
CA GLY A 205 9.44 8.25 -2.58
C GLY A 205 9.07 8.72 -1.17
N TYR A 206 8.49 9.90 -1.06
CA TYR A 206 8.08 10.51 0.22
C TYR A 206 6.67 10.11 0.68
N ALA A 207 5.84 9.50 -0.18
CA ALA A 207 4.47 9.20 0.17
C ALA A 207 4.37 8.26 1.38
N GLY A 208 3.53 8.64 2.36
CA GLY A 208 3.44 7.97 3.67
C GLY A 208 2.89 6.55 3.62
N ARG A 209 2.21 6.17 2.54
CA ARG A 209 1.58 4.85 2.37
C ARG A 209 2.27 3.96 1.32
N ASN A 210 3.46 4.33 0.82
CA ASN A 210 4.19 3.50 -0.16
C ASN A 210 4.43 2.06 0.34
N TRP A 211 4.59 1.87 1.64
CA TRP A 211 4.82 0.56 2.25
C TRP A 211 3.64 -0.41 2.12
N GLU A 212 2.42 0.10 1.95
CA GLU A 212 1.23 -0.71 1.71
C GLU A 212 1.20 -1.28 0.28
N GLY A 213 1.70 -0.51 -0.70
CA GLY A 213 1.94 -0.94 -2.07
C GLY A 213 3.19 -1.81 -2.18
N SER A 214 3.40 -2.37 -3.36
CA SER A 214 4.47 -3.35 -3.60
C SER A 214 5.67 -2.80 -4.34
N ALA A 215 5.49 -1.89 -5.29
CA ALA A 215 6.56 -1.41 -6.17
C ALA A 215 6.19 -0.11 -6.87
N ALA A 216 7.21 0.66 -7.23
CA ALA A 216 7.08 1.84 -8.10
C ALA A 216 6.98 1.48 -9.60
N ASP A 217 6.86 0.21 -9.93
CA ASP A 217 6.68 -0.29 -11.31
C ASP A 217 5.27 -0.88 -11.50
N PRO A 218 4.49 -0.43 -12.49
CA PRO A 218 3.11 -0.89 -12.69
C PRO A 218 3.00 -2.37 -13.04
N TYR A 219 4.00 -2.99 -13.69
CA TYR A 219 3.96 -4.41 -14.00
C TYR A 219 4.14 -5.25 -12.73
N LEU A 220 5.16 -4.95 -11.91
CA LEU A 220 5.38 -5.65 -10.65
C LEU A 220 4.20 -5.43 -9.68
N ALA A 221 3.68 -4.20 -9.61
CA ALA A 221 2.48 -3.89 -8.83
C ALA A 221 1.25 -4.66 -9.34
N GLY A 222 1.07 -4.77 -10.65
CA GLY A 222 -0.02 -5.54 -11.27
C GLY A 222 0.04 -7.03 -10.93
N VAL A 223 1.22 -7.63 -10.98
CA VAL A 223 1.43 -9.03 -10.56
C VAL A 223 1.08 -9.20 -9.07
N PHE A 224 1.57 -8.31 -8.21
CA PHE A 224 1.23 -8.34 -6.77
C PHE A 224 -0.27 -8.22 -6.53
N MET A 225 -0.95 -7.30 -7.23
CA MET A 225 -2.41 -7.15 -7.15
C MET A 225 -3.10 -8.44 -7.51
N LYS A 226 -2.77 -9.01 -8.67
CA LYS A 226 -3.37 -10.25 -9.18
C LYS A 226 -3.19 -11.42 -8.20
N GLU A 227 -1.97 -11.71 -7.80
CA GLU A 227 -1.67 -12.89 -6.96
C GLU A 227 -2.31 -12.75 -5.56
N THR A 228 -2.26 -11.55 -4.96
CA THR A 228 -2.90 -11.30 -3.66
C THR A 228 -4.43 -11.42 -3.74
N ILE A 229 -5.06 -10.89 -4.80
CA ILE A 229 -6.51 -11.00 -5.01
C ILE A 229 -6.91 -12.47 -5.14
N MET A 230 -6.21 -13.22 -5.99
CA MET A 230 -6.49 -14.64 -6.19
C MET A 230 -6.39 -15.41 -4.87
N GLY A 231 -5.29 -15.26 -4.12
CA GLY A 231 -5.14 -15.93 -2.84
C GLY A 231 -6.24 -15.56 -1.84
N THR A 232 -6.53 -14.26 -1.68
CA THR A 232 -7.59 -13.80 -0.75
C THR A 232 -8.97 -14.35 -1.11
N GLN A 233 -9.31 -14.36 -2.42
CA GLN A 233 -10.63 -14.80 -2.88
C GLN A 233 -10.75 -16.32 -2.92
N ASP A 234 -9.69 -17.07 -3.16
CA ASP A 234 -9.66 -18.52 -3.06
C ASP A 234 -9.88 -19.00 -1.60
N ALA A 235 -9.51 -18.20 -0.60
CA ALA A 235 -9.88 -18.43 0.80
C ALA A 235 -11.37 -18.13 1.09
N GLY A 236 -12.11 -17.50 0.17
CA GLY A 236 -13.53 -17.17 0.26
C GLY A 236 -13.82 -15.78 0.84
N VAL A 237 -12.85 -14.87 0.83
CA VAL A 237 -12.99 -13.47 1.30
C VAL A 237 -12.92 -12.54 0.11
N GLN A 238 -13.81 -11.55 0.04
CA GLN A 238 -13.77 -10.53 -0.99
C GLN A 238 -12.51 -9.66 -0.84
N ALA A 239 -11.71 -9.53 -1.88
CA ALA A 239 -10.63 -8.55 -1.96
C ALA A 239 -11.16 -7.18 -2.40
N CYS A 240 -10.48 -6.11 -1.98
CA CYS A 240 -10.78 -4.73 -2.36
C CYS A 240 -9.52 -4.04 -2.87
N ALA A 241 -9.42 -3.88 -4.19
CA ALA A 241 -8.29 -3.18 -4.80
C ALA A 241 -8.35 -1.68 -4.50
N LYS A 242 -7.27 -1.11 -3.92
CA LYS A 242 -7.24 0.28 -3.46
C LYS A 242 -5.90 0.97 -3.72
N HIS A 243 -5.83 2.31 -3.69
CA HIS A 243 -6.93 3.27 -3.73
C HIS A 243 -7.08 3.78 -5.16
N TYR A 244 -8.22 3.50 -5.76
CA TYR A 244 -8.49 3.77 -7.17
C TYR A 244 -8.91 5.23 -7.35
N ILE A 245 -8.12 6.11 -7.95
CA ILE A 245 -6.87 5.99 -8.68
C ILE A 245 -6.04 7.27 -8.46
N GLY A 246 -4.71 7.22 -8.58
CA GLY A 246 -3.86 8.41 -8.50
C GLY A 246 -3.68 8.98 -7.09
N ASN A 247 -3.83 8.18 -6.04
CA ASN A 247 -3.60 8.58 -4.63
C ASN A 247 -2.10 8.44 -4.29
N GLU A 248 -1.27 9.43 -4.73
CA GLU A 248 0.19 9.32 -4.70
C GLU A 248 0.86 10.19 -3.63
N GLN A 249 0.09 10.86 -2.77
CA GLN A 249 0.56 11.60 -1.60
C GLN A 249 -0.51 11.69 -0.53
N GLU A 250 -0.08 11.90 0.72
CA GLU A 250 -0.98 12.04 1.87
C GLU A 250 -1.31 13.53 2.14
N THR A 251 -0.38 14.42 1.86
CA THR A 251 -0.58 15.87 2.07
C THR A 251 -1.77 16.37 1.24
N GLN A 252 -2.74 16.97 1.93
CA GLN A 252 -3.97 17.54 1.35
C GLN A 252 -4.83 16.50 0.60
N ARG A 253 -4.75 15.22 0.91
CA ARG A 253 -5.58 14.19 0.29
C ARG A 253 -7.09 14.38 0.57
N ASN A 254 -7.43 15.03 1.68
CA ASN A 254 -8.78 15.38 2.11
C ASN A 254 -9.03 16.89 2.02
N PRO A 255 -10.28 17.33 1.89
CA PRO A 255 -10.63 18.74 2.01
C PRO A 255 -10.32 19.27 3.42
N VAL A 256 -10.00 20.54 3.54
CA VAL A 256 -9.76 21.22 4.83
C VAL A 256 -11.00 22.01 5.23
N PHE A 257 -11.45 21.80 6.46
CA PHE A 257 -12.61 22.46 7.03
C PHE A 257 -12.20 23.65 7.92
N ASN A 258 -13.09 24.62 8.08
CA ASN A 258 -12.84 25.80 8.88
C ASN A 258 -12.70 25.40 10.37
N PRO A 259 -11.52 25.56 11.01
CA PRO A 259 -11.29 25.14 12.38
C PRO A 259 -12.03 25.99 13.42
N ASN A 260 -12.53 27.16 13.02
CA ASN A 260 -13.31 28.04 13.91
C ASN A 260 -14.82 27.78 13.84
N GLY A 261 -15.22 26.67 13.22
CA GLY A 261 -16.56 26.50 12.72
C GLY A 261 -17.59 25.97 13.66
N THR A 262 -18.59 26.80 13.86
CA THR A 262 -19.97 26.36 13.95
C THR A 262 -20.51 25.96 12.58
N THR A 263 -19.68 26.04 11.53
CA THR A 263 -20.00 25.77 10.12
C THR A 263 -19.02 24.74 9.56
N THR A 264 -19.56 23.79 8.82
CA THR A 264 -18.82 22.78 8.04
C THR A 264 -18.27 23.37 6.74
N ASP A 265 -18.03 24.67 6.67
CA ASP A 265 -17.52 25.32 5.48
C ASP A 265 -16.12 24.80 5.16
N THR A 266 -15.98 24.15 4.02
CA THR A 266 -14.71 23.72 3.48
C THR A 266 -13.96 24.94 2.96
N ILE A 267 -12.73 25.15 3.43
CA ILE A 267 -11.89 26.27 2.98
C ILE A 267 -10.96 25.87 1.84
N SER A 268 -10.76 24.59 1.62
CA SER A 268 -9.91 24.06 0.55
C SER A 268 -10.35 22.67 0.17
N ALA A 269 -10.45 22.39 -1.13
CA ALA A 269 -10.69 21.05 -1.64
C ALA A 269 -9.47 20.14 -1.45
N ALA A 270 -9.67 18.83 -1.54
CA ALA A 270 -8.58 17.87 -1.65
C ALA A 270 -7.68 18.21 -2.86
N ILE A 271 -6.43 17.74 -2.80
CA ILE A 271 -5.51 17.87 -3.93
C ILE A 271 -6.05 17.15 -5.16
N SER A 272 -5.81 17.72 -6.34
CA SER A 272 -6.13 17.08 -7.62
C SER A 272 -4.89 16.44 -8.22
N SER A 273 -4.92 15.14 -8.43
CA SER A 273 -3.94 14.39 -9.23
C SER A 273 -4.29 14.57 -10.70
N ASN A 274 -3.47 15.37 -11.43
CA ASN A 274 -3.73 15.72 -12.81
C ASN A 274 -2.88 14.85 -13.71
N ILE A 275 -3.52 13.85 -14.33
CA ILE A 275 -2.88 12.74 -15.04
C ILE A 275 -3.36 12.75 -16.49
N ASP A 276 -2.43 12.78 -17.45
CA ASP A 276 -2.76 12.64 -18.85
C ASP A 276 -3.23 11.22 -19.19
N ASP A 277 -3.97 11.09 -20.31
CA ASP A 277 -4.64 9.85 -20.68
C ASP A 277 -3.66 8.67 -20.92
N ARG A 278 -2.49 8.94 -21.51
CA ARG A 278 -1.48 7.91 -21.75
C ARG A 278 -0.86 7.42 -20.43
N THR A 279 -0.48 8.36 -19.58
CA THR A 279 0.08 8.05 -18.25
C THR A 279 -0.95 7.31 -17.38
N MET A 280 -2.22 7.70 -17.48
CA MET A 280 -3.31 7.00 -16.80
C MET A 280 -3.31 5.51 -17.17
N HIS A 281 -3.28 5.15 -18.46
CA HIS A 281 -3.36 3.76 -18.93
C HIS A 281 -2.06 2.97 -18.72
N GLU A 282 -0.91 3.55 -19.06
CA GLU A 282 0.36 2.82 -19.06
C GLU A 282 0.99 2.71 -17.65
N ILE A 283 0.59 3.55 -16.68
CA ILE A 283 1.14 3.58 -15.33
C ILE A 283 0.05 3.27 -14.29
N TYR A 284 -0.91 4.16 -14.07
CA TYR A 284 -1.79 4.09 -12.89
C TYR A 284 -2.93 3.09 -13.04
N LEU A 285 -3.50 2.94 -14.24
CA LEU A 285 -4.57 1.97 -14.50
C LEU A 285 -4.04 0.53 -14.64
N TRP A 286 -2.77 0.35 -15.01
CA TRP A 286 -2.17 -0.95 -15.29
C TRP A 286 -2.38 -1.97 -14.16
N PRO A 287 -2.00 -1.71 -12.89
CA PRO A 287 -2.20 -2.67 -11.80
C PRO A 287 -3.68 -2.92 -11.49
N PHE A 288 -4.54 -1.93 -11.71
CA PHE A 288 -5.98 -2.09 -11.52
C PHE A 288 -6.64 -2.87 -12.67
N ALA A 289 -6.10 -2.82 -13.89
CA ALA A 289 -6.52 -3.70 -14.98
C ALA A 289 -6.19 -5.18 -14.66
N ASP A 290 -5.02 -5.44 -14.06
CA ASP A 290 -4.66 -6.77 -13.58
C ASP A 290 -5.56 -7.22 -12.40
N ALA A 291 -5.94 -6.30 -11.51
CA ALA A 291 -6.92 -6.57 -10.45
C ALA A 291 -8.30 -6.92 -11.02
N ALA A 292 -8.78 -6.18 -12.03
CA ALA A 292 -10.04 -6.48 -12.71
C ALA A 292 -9.97 -7.83 -13.45
N HIS A 293 -8.84 -8.11 -14.11
CA HIS A 293 -8.60 -9.39 -14.78
C HIS A 293 -8.60 -10.57 -13.79
N ALA A 294 -8.07 -10.37 -12.58
CA ALA A 294 -8.17 -11.33 -11.46
C ALA A 294 -9.57 -11.42 -10.86
N LYS A 295 -10.57 -10.72 -11.41
CA LYS A 295 -11.97 -10.69 -10.94
C LYS A 295 -12.10 -10.25 -9.50
N VAL A 296 -11.41 -9.16 -9.13
CA VAL A 296 -11.54 -8.59 -7.79
C VAL A 296 -13.00 -8.25 -7.47
N ALA A 297 -13.41 -8.52 -6.23
CA ALA A 297 -14.78 -8.31 -5.79
C ALA A 297 -15.17 -6.83 -5.71
N SER A 298 -14.23 -5.96 -5.31
CA SER A 298 -14.48 -4.53 -5.14
C SER A 298 -13.27 -3.66 -5.41
N PHE A 299 -13.55 -2.39 -5.70
CA PHE A 299 -12.57 -1.31 -5.73
C PHE A 299 -12.91 -0.26 -4.69
N MET A 300 -11.91 0.37 -4.11
CA MET A 300 -12.09 1.52 -3.23
C MET A 300 -11.62 2.78 -3.96
N CYS A 301 -12.55 3.73 -4.22
CA CYS A 301 -12.20 5.00 -4.84
C CYS A 301 -11.46 5.92 -3.86
N ALA A 302 -10.46 6.64 -4.38
CA ALA A 302 -9.51 7.43 -3.60
C ALA A 302 -10.09 8.70 -2.99
N TYR A 303 -9.43 9.24 -1.97
CA TYR A 303 -9.75 10.53 -1.36
C TYR A 303 -9.51 11.73 -2.29
N THR A 304 -8.44 11.65 -3.10
CA THR A 304 -7.98 12.75 -3.94
C THR A 304 -8.97 13.05 -5.07
N ARG A 305 -8.85 14.27 -5.62
CA ARG A 305 -9.47 14.57 -6.90
C ARG A 305 -8.61 14.02 -8.04
N ILE A 306 -9.24 13.66 -9.13
CA ILE A 306 -8.60 13.20 -10.37
C ILE A 306 -9.04 14.14 -11.48
N ASN A 307 -8.08 14.86 -12.09
CA ASN A 307 -8.36 15.83 -13.13
C ASN A 307 -9.51 16.79 -12.78
N GLY A 308 -9.55 17.22 -11.48
CA GLY A 308 -10.48 18.21 -10.96
C GLY A 308 -11.67 17.67 -10.18
N SER A 309 -12.17 16.44 -10.42
CA SER A 309 -13.29 15.87 -9.68
C SER A 309 -12.84 14.80 -8.67
N TYR A 310 -13.57 14.67 -7.55
CA TYR A 310 -13.27 13.69 -6.52
C TYR A 310 -13.28 12.27 -7.09
N GLY A 311 -12.33 11.43 -6.67
CA GLY A 311 -12.19 10.06 -7.16
C GLY A 311 -13.49 9.24 -7.06
N CYS A 312 -14.27 9.42 -5.98
CA CYS A 312 -15.57 8.77 -5.79
C CYS A 312 -16.74 9.47 -6.52
N GLN A 313 -16.47 10.48 -7.36
CA GLN A 313 -17.46 11.22 -8.16
C GLN A 313 -16.99 11.41 -9.61
N ASN A 314 -15.90 10.76 -9.99
CA ASN A 314 -15.34 10.90 -11.33
C ASN A 314 -15.91 9.84 -12.28
N SER A 315 -16.88 10.21 -13.12
CA SER A 315 -17.56 9.28 -14.02
C SER A 315 -16.64 8.74 -15.14
N LYS A 316 -15.62 9.48 -15.55
CA LYS A 316 -14.62 8.97 -16.51
C LYS A 316 -13.84 7.80 -15.91
N THR A 317 -13.38 7.92 -14.66
CA THR A 317 -12.59 6.84 -14.03
C THR A 317 -13.47 5.68 -13.58
N LEU A 318 -14.66 5.94 -13.00
CA LEU A 318 -15.50 4.88 -12.44
C LEU A 318 -16.38 4.20 -13.49
N ASN A 319 -17.11 4.98 -14.30
CA ASN A 319 -17.97 4.43 -15.35
C ASN A 319 -17.14 4.08 -16.60
N GLY A 320 -16.32 5.03 -17.09
CA GLY A 320 -15.60 4.87 -18.35
C GLY A 320 -14.45 3.87 -18.24
N LEU A 321 -13.43 4.14 -17.45
CA LEU A 321 -12.25 3.27 -17.40
C LEU A 321 -12.55 1.96 -16.67
N LEU A 322 -13.17 2.00 -15.48
CA LEU A 322 -13.32 0.80 -14.66
C LEU A 322 -14.46 -0.10 -15.12
N LYS A 323 -15.70 0.45 -15.24
CA LYS A 323 -16.87 -0.38 -15.53
C LYS A 323 -17.05 -0.70 -17.02
N ASP A 324 -16.73 0.25 -17.91
CA ASP A 324 -16.90 0.07 -19.37
C ASP A 324 -15.64 -0.54 -19.99
N GLU A 325 -14.48 0.14 -19.95
CA GLU A 325 -13.27 -0.31 -20.62
C GLU A 325 -12.70 -1.58 -19.97
N LEU A 326 -12.55 -1.62 -18.65
CA LEU A 326 -12.06 -2.81 -17.94
C LEU A 326 -13.15 -3.84 -17.61
N GLY A 327 -14.39 -3.60 -17.95
CA GLY A 327 -15.49 -4.57 -17.77
C GLY A 327 -15.70 -5.05 -16.34
N PHE A 328 -15.42 -4.21 -15.34
CA PHE A 328 -15.49 -4.59 -13.94
C PHE A 328 -16.94 -4.97 -13.51
N GLN A 329 -17.07 -6.12 -12.87
CA GLN A 329 -18.37 -6.72 -12.53
C GLN A 329 -18.78 -6.56 -11.06
N GLY A 330 -17.84 -6.29 -10.17
CA GLY A 330 -18.11 -6.04 -8.76
C GLY A 330 -18.54 -4.60 -8.46
N TYR A 331 -18.33 -4.14 -7.23
CA TYR A 331 -18.79 -2.83 -6.76
C TYR A 331 -17.64 -1.88 -6.41
N VAL A 332 -17.93 -0.58 -6.50
CA VAL A 332 -17.03 0.49 -6.07
C VAL A 332 -17.52 1.02 -4.73
N MET A 333 -16.69 0.85 -3.69
CA MET A 333 -16.91 1.51 -2.39
C MET A 333 -16.10 2.79 -2.30
N SER A 334 -16.54 3.76 -1.48
CA SER A 334 -15.70 4.89 -1.13
C SER A 334 -14.61 4.49 -0.13
N ASP A 335 -13.48 5.19 -0.15
CA ASP A 335 -12.65 5.29 1.04
C ASP A 335 -13.42 5.99 2.17
N TRP A 336 -12.95 5.89 3.43
CA TRP A 336 -13.69 6.30 4.62
C TRP A 336 -13.93 7.82 4.66
N GLY A 337 -15.14 8.23 4.25
CA GLY A 337 -15.52 9.64 4.14
C GLY A 337 -15.11 10.30 2.83
N ALA A 338 -14.71 9.53 1.80
CA ALA A 338 -14.37 10.06 0.48
C ALA A 338 -15.59 10.37 -0.41
N THR A 339 -16.79 10.07 0.03
CA THR A 339 -18.04 10.47 -0.65
C THR A 339 -18.33 11.93 -0.34
N HIS A 340 -18.43 12.78 -1.37
CA HIS A 340 -18.67 14.21 -1.25
C HIS A 340 -19.99 14.69 -1.93
N ALA A 341 -20.76 13.75 -2.49
CA ALA A 341 -22.05 14.01 -3.09
C ALA A 341 -23.00 12.81 -2.97
N GLY A 342 -24.31 13.03 -3.11
CA GLY A 342 -25.30 11.98 -3.14
C GLY A 342 -25.51 11.42 -4.55
N VAL A 343 -26.57 11.88 -5.25
CA VAL A 343 -26.94 11.42 -6.60
C VAL A 343 -25.77 11.52 -7.59
N ALA A 344 -24.98 12.60 -7.53
CA ALA A 344 -23.85 12.79 -8.45
C ALA A 344 -22.77 11.69 -8.30
N SER A 345 -22.44 11.26 -7.07
CA SER A 345 -21.50 10.15 -6.86
C SER A 345 -22.09 8.81 -7.33
N ILE A 346 -23.39 8.57 -7.07
CA ILE A 346 -24.10 7.36 -7.50
C ILE A 346 -24.09 7.24 -9.03
N GLU A 347 -24.48 8.30 -9.71
CA GLU A 347 -24.51 8.33 -11.19
C GLU A 347 -23.11 8.25 -11.81
N ALA A 348 -22.09 8.80 -11.11
CA ALA A 348 -20.70 8.70 -11.54
C ALA A 348 -20.11 7.28 -11.42
N GLY A 349 -20.80 6.35 -10.72
CA GLY A 349 -20.40 4.96 -10.65
C GLY A 349 -20.03 4.44 -9.27
N GLN A 350 -20.12 5.25 -8.22
CA GLN A 350 -19.99 4.77 -6.84
C GLN A 350 -21.16 3.86 -6.47
N ASP A 351 -20.89 2.71 -5.83
CA ASP A 351 -21.89 1.72 -5.49
C ASP A 351 -22.12 1.58 -3.97
N MET A 352 -21.16 1.98 -3.15
CA MET A 352 -21.24 1.86 -1.68
C MET A 352 -20.55 3.04 -1.01
N ASP A 353 -21.23 3.66 -0.03
CA ASP A 353 -20.68 4.74 0.80
C ASP A 353 -20.16 4.17 2.12
N MET A 354 -18.85 4.32 2.38
CA MET A 354 -18.18 3.90 3.61
C MET A 354 -17.53 5.08 4.34
N PRO A 355 -17.57 5.07 5.67
CA PRO A 355 -18.23 4.12 6.58
C PRO A 355 -19.74 4.35 6.72
N GLY A 356 -20.33 5.16 5.86
CA GLY A 356 -21.66 5.72 6.02
C GLY A 356 -21.63 6.95 6.91
N GLY A 357 -22.73 7.32 7.51
CA GLY A 357 -22.74 8.51 8.36
C GLY A 357 -21.98 8.31 9.65
N LEU A 358 -20.95 9.09 9.87
CA LEU A 358 -20.37 9.34 11.19
C LEU A 358 -20.89 10.68 11.69
N GLY A 359 -21.61 10.67 12.79
CA GLY A 359 -22.13 11.74 13.66
C GLY A 359 -22.20 13.21 13.20
N ALA A 360 -21.25 13.70 12.44
CA ALA A 360 -21.19 15.07 11.92
C ALA A 360 -21.77 15.24 10.50
N TYR A 361 -21.91 14.14 9.77
CA TYR A 361 -22.39 14.18 8.39
C TYR A 361 -23.90 14.20 8.32
N GLY A 362 -24.46 15.25 7.76
CA GLY A 362 -25.81 15.27 7.22
C GLY A 362 -26.92 14.96 8.21
N THR A 363 -26.88 15.48 9.42
CA THR A 363 -28.00 15.38 10.40
C THR A 363 -29.32 15.88 9.83
N ALA A 364 -29.31 16.60 8.71
CA ALA A 364 -30.51 17.17 8.10
C ALA A 364 -31.32 16.13 7.31
N PHE A 365 -30.71 15.14 6.68
CA PHE A 365 -31.36 14.33 5.66
C PHE A 365 -31.86 12.95 6.11
N ALA A 366 -31.34 12.41 7.22
CA ALA A 366 -31.72 11.10 7.71
C ALA A 366 -32.76 11.14 8.85
N LYS A 367 -33.39 12.28 9.07
CA LYS A 367 -34.31 12.48 10.22
C LYS A 367 -35.49 11.51 10.27
N ASP A 368 -35.90 11.01 9.11
CA ASP A 368 -37.18 10.33 8.98
C ASP A 368 -37.06 8.80 8.87
N ILE A 369 -35.84 8.26 8.91
CA ILE A 369 -35.63 6.81 8.86
C ILE A 369 -35.02 6.32 10.18
N PRO A 370 -35.85 5.72 11.05
CA PRO A 370 -35.36 5.23 12.34
C PRO A 370 -34.21 4.22 12.18
N GLY A 371 -33.15 4.40 12.97
CA GLY A 371 -32.05 3.45 13.03
C GLY A 371 -30.93 3.69 12.02
N ARG A 372 -30.98 4.73 11.16
CA ARG A 372 -29.93 5.03 10.20
C ARG A 372 -28.99 6.12 10.66
N MET A 373 -27.74 5.99 10.25
CA MET A 373 -26.76 7.05 10.36
C MET A 373 -26.93 8.06 9.21
N PRO A 374 -26.78 9.37 9.49
CA PRO A 374 -26.77 10.37 8.43
C PRO A 374 -25.59 10.15 7.49
N SER A 375 -25.81 10.17 6.18
CA SER A 375 -24.79 10.02 5.15
C SER A 375 -25.22 10.74 3.88
N PHE A 376 -24.29 10.94 2.92
CA PHE A 376 -24.66 11.37 1.56
C PHE A 376 -25.58 10.36 0.89
N PHE A 377 -25.43 9.08 1.22
CA PHE A 377 -26.32 8.02 0.77
C PHE A 377 -27.46 7.80 1.80
N GLY A 378 -27.46 6.73 2.53
CA GLY A 378 -28.45 6.46 3.59
C GLY A 378 -29.88 6.78 3.18
N GLY A 379 -30.59 7.53 4.02
CA GLY A 379 -31.94 8.01 3.78
C GLY A 379 -32.11 8.92 2.56
N ASN A 380 -31.02 9.56 2.10
CA ASN A 380 -31.04 10.38 0.91
C ASN A 380 -31.26 9.57 -0.36
N VAL A 381 -30.81 8.31 -0.42
CA VAL A 381 -31.12 7.38 -1.53
C VAL A 381 -32.62 7.15 -1.62
N THR A 382 -33.27 6.84 -0.48
CA THR A 382 -34.73 6.70 -0.44
C THR A 382 -35.46 7.97 -0.91
N LEU A 383 -35.02 9.14 -0.44
CA LEU A 383 -35.59 10.43 -0.85
C LEU A 383 -35.41 10.69 -2.34
N ALA A 384 -34.20 10.44 -2.87
CA ALA A 384 -33.88 10.67 -4.28
C ALA A 384 -34.67 9.72 -5.23
N VAL A 385 -34.89 8.47 -4.84
CA VAL A 385 -35.71 7.54 -5.59
C VAL A 385 -37.18 7.99 -5.55
N ASN A 386 -37.70 8.34 -4.37
CA ASN A 386 -39.11 8.71 -4.20
C ASN A 386 -39.46 10.02 -4.91
N ASN A 387 -38.55 10.96 -5.05
CA ASN A 387 -38.76 12.22 -5.77
C ASN A 387 -38.38 12.16 -7.25
N GLY A 388 -37.88 11.03 -7.74
CA GLY A 388 -37.49 10.80 -9.14
C GLY A 388 -36.17 11.42 -9.58
N SER A 389 -35.33 11.93 -8.64
CA SER A 389 -34.00 12.46 -8.97
C SER A 389 -32.92 11.37 -9.13
N LEU A 390 -33.23 10.15 -8.71
CA LEU A 390 -32.41 8.95 -8.90
C LEU A 390 -33.29 7.80 -9.38
N ALA A 391 -32.88 7.11 -10.44
CA ALA A 391 -33.59 5.94 -10.93
C ALA A 391 -33.40 4.76 -9.94
N GLU A 392 -34.51 4.11 -9.51
CA GLU A 392 -34.42 2.93 -8.65
C GLU A 392 -33.59 1.81 -9.28
N SER A 393 -33.62 1.66 -10.62
CA SER A 393 -32.79 0.69 -11.35
C SER A 393 -31.30 0.90 -11.21
N ARG A 394 -30.81 2.14 -10.97
CA ARG A 394 -29.40 2.38 -10.67
C ARG A 394 -29.05 1.88 -9.26
N VAL A 395 -29.94 2.07 -8.29
CA VAL A 395 -29.76 1.51 -6.94
C VAL A 395 -29.80 -0.02 -6.98
N ASP A 396 -30.66 -0.59 -7.82
CA ASP A 396 -30.70 -2.04 -8.04
C ASP A 396 -29.36 -2.56 -8.58
N ASP A 397 -28.76 -1.91 -9.59
CA ASP A 397 -27.44 -2.30 -10.12
C ASP A 397 -26.35 -2.19 -9.05
N MET A 398 -26.35 -1.15 -8.20
CA MET A 398 -25.40 -1.03 -7.08
C MET A 398 -25.45 -2.27 -6.18
N ILE A 399 -26.65 -2.68 -5.77
CA ILE A 399 -26.83 -3.82 -4.87
C ILE A 399 -26.53 -5.14 -5.59
N VAL A 400 -26.92 -5.26 -6.86
CA VAL A 400 -26.55 -6.43 -7.68
C VAL A 400 -25.04 -6.58 -7.73
N ARG A 401 -24.28 -5.47 -7.93
CA ARG A 401 -22.82 -5.48 -7.91
C ARG A 401 -22.24 -5.87 -6.55
N ILE A 402 -22.83 -5.45 -5.44
CA ILE A 402 -22.44 -5.82 -4.07
C ILE A 402 -22.68 -7.30 -3.79
N MET A 403 -23.85 -7.82 -4.22
CA MET A 403 -24.26 -9.20 -3.92
C MET A 403 -23.65 -10.23 -4.87
N THR A 404 -23.24 -9.84 -6.07
CA THR A 404 -22.65 -10.78 -7.04
C THR A 404 -21.38 -11.45 -6.49
N PRO A 405 -20.34 -10.74 -6.00
CA PRO A 405 -19.19 -11.41 -5.40
C PRO A 405 -19.52 -12.15 -4.08
N PHE A 406 -20.49 -11.68 -3.30
CA PHE A 406 -20.97 -12.41 -2.11
C PHE A 406 -21.44 -13.82 -2.46
N TYR A 407 -22.20 -13.96 -3.53
CA TYR A 407 -22.67 -15.27 -4.02
C TYR A 407 -21.57 -16.04 -4.77
N ALA A 408 -20.74 -15.36 -5.57
CA ALA A 408 -19.66 -15.99 -6.34
C ALA A 408 -18.62 -16.65 -5.44
N LEU A 409 -18.31 -16.04 -4.29
CA LEU A 409 -17.36 -16.56 -3.32
C LEU A 409 -18.01 -17.47 -2.25
N GLY A 410 -19.32 -17.76 -2.39
CA GLY A 410 -20.02 -18.69 -1.49
C GLY A 410 -20.20 -18.18 -0.06
N GLN A 411 -20.19 -16.89 0.16
CA GLN A 411 -20.32 -16.29 1.51
C GLN A 411 -21.76 -16.42 2.10
N ASP A 412 -22.69 -16.86 1.29
CA ASP A 412 -24.04 -17.22 1.72
C ASP A 412 -24.16 -18.61 2.37
N ARG A 413 -23.06 -19.38 2.45
CA ARG A 413 -23.06 -20.76 2.93
C ARG A 413 -21.96 -20.96 3.98
N ASP A 414 -22.38 -21.31 5.19
CA ASP A 414 -21.48 -21.70 6.29
C ASP A 414 -20.35 -20.69 6.59
N PHE A 415 -20.61 -19.40 6.27
CA PHE A 415 -19.64 -18.34 6.56
C PHE A 415 -19.60 -18.07 8.07
N PRO A 416 -18.42 -17.98 8.72
CA PRO A 416 -18.35 -17.76 10.15
C PRO A 416 -19.00 -16.45 10.60
N THR A 417 -19.61 -16.45 11.78
CA THR A 417 -20.10 -15.21 12.40
C THR A 417 -18.95 -14.28 12.74
N VAL A 418 -19.22 -12.98 12.77
CA VAL A 418 -18.22 -11.98 13.18
C VAL A 418 -17.72 -12.28 14.59
N ASP A 419 -16.39 -12.33 14.77
CA ASP A 419 -15.79 -12.44 16.11
C ASP A 419 -15.97 -11.11 16.85
N PRO A 420 -16.65 -11.11 18.03
CA PRO A 420 -16.89 -9.88 18.76
C PRO A 420 -15.63 -9.11 19.16
N SER A 421 -14.48 -9.78 19.24
CA SER A 421 -13.20 -9.17 19.59
C SER A 421 -12.42 -8.62 18.39
N SER A 422 -12.88 -8.87 17.18
CA SER A 422 -12.28 -8.31 15.96
C SER A 422 -12.73 -6.88 15.67
N ALA A 423 -13.54 -6.28 16.56
CA ALA A 423 -14.17 -5.01 16.34
C ALA A 423 -13.38 -3.86 16.98
N GLU A 424 -13.23 -2.76 16.27
CA GLU A 424 -12.79 -1.48 16.83
C GLU A 424 -13.93 -0.81 17.63
N LEU A 425 -14.40 -1.49 18.64
CA LEU A 425 -15.62 -1.13 19.38
C LEU A 425 -15.58 0.26 20.04
N ASN A 426 -14.39 0.82 20.21
CA ASN A 426 -14.22 2.07 20.96
C ASN A 426 -13.69 3.23 20.14
N THR A 427 -13.11 2.99 18.96
CA THR A 427 -12.44 4.02 18.17
C THR A 427 -13.32 4.53 17.03
N PHE A 428 -13.71 3.68 16.08
CA PHE A 428 -14.48 4.08 14.91
C PHE A 428 -15.99 3.94 15.12
N SER A 429 -16.41 2.91 15.83
CA SER A 429 -17.82 2.56 15.97
C SER A 429 -18.12 2.11 17.39
N PRO A 430 -18.12 3.02 18.37
CA PRO A 430 -18.44 2.66 19.76
C PRO A 430 -19.80 1.97 19.86
N MET A 431 -19.90 0.88 20.64
CA MET A 431 -21.13 0.07 20.78
C MET A 431 -22.37 0.90 21.16
N ASN A 432 -22.19 1.97 21.92
CA ASN A 432 -23.29 2.86 22.31
C ASN A 432 -23.84 3.70 21.15
N THR A 433 -23.17 3.73 20.01
CA THR A 433 -23.63 4.42 18.79
C THR A 433 -24.39 3.50 17.85
N TRP A 434 -24.38 2.18 18.07
CA TRP A 434 -25.04 1.22 17.22
C TRP A 434 -26.55 1.38 17.26
N LYS A 435 -27.16 1.40 16.10
CA LYS A 435 -28.62 1.49 15.90
C LYS A 435 -29.24 0.18 15.48
N ILE A 436 -28.39 -0.80 15.16
CA ILE A 436 -28.75 -2.12 14.64
C ILE A 436 -28.30 -3.17 15.65
N ASP A 437 -29.12 -4.16 15.89
CA ASP A 437 -28.73 -5.36 16.63
C ASP A 437 -27.98 -6.30 15.65
N TRP A 438 -26.68 -6.39 15.84
CA TRP A 438 -25.79 -7.22 15.00
C TRP A 438 -25.80 -8.69 15.41
N ASN A 439 -26.51 -9.05 16.48
CA ASN A 439 -26.64 -10.42 16.97
C ASN A 439 -25.28 -11.16 17.02
N LEU A 440 -24.28 -10.54 17.69
CA LEU A 440 -22.95 -11.09 17.83
C LEU A 440 -22.95 -12.35 18.70
N THR A 441 -23.20 -13.49 18.07
CA THR A 441 -23.21 -14.81 18.70
C THR A 441 -21.95 -15.58 18.31
N GLY A 442 -21.37 -16.27 19.24
CA GLY A 442 -20.17 -17.07 19.00
C GLY A 442 -19.04 -16.72 19.95
N PRO A 443 -17.94 -17.48 19.94
CA PRO A 443 -16.80 -17.22 20.78
C PRO A 443 -16.07 -15.93 20.34
N SER A 444 -15.67 -15.12 21.32
CA SER A 444 -14.76 -14.00 21.12
C SER A 444 -13.31 -14.46 21.20
N SER A 445 -12.38 -13.61 20.73
CA SER A 445 -10.94 -13.84 20.80
C SER A 445 -10.51 -15.17 20.16
N ARG A 446 -11.08 -15.47 19.01
CA ARG A 446 -10.69 -16.67 18.24
C ARG A 446 -9.25 -16.52 17.77
N ASP A 447 -8.39 -17.46 18.16
CA ASP A 447 -7.03 -17.53 17.64
C ASP A 447 -7.07 -18.09 16.20
N VAL A 448 -6.75 -17.24 15.24
CA VAL A 448 -6.83 -17.58 13.82
C VAL A 448 -5.45 -17.70 13.15
N ARG A 449 -4.37 -17.51 13.92
CA ARG A 449 -3.01 -17.45 13.40
C ARG A 449 -2.49 -18.79 12.86
N GLY A 450 -3.00 -19.92 13.36
CA GLY A 450 -2.51 -21.23 12.95
C GLY A 450 -0.99 -21.34 13.05
N ASP A 451 -0.33 -21.71 11.95
CA ASP A 451 1.12 -21.75 11.83
C ASP A 451 1.67 -20.72 10.81
N HIS A 452 0.90 -19.67 10.53
CA HIS A 452 1.26 -18.60 9.58
C HIS A 452 2.57 -17.89 9.92
N GLY A 453 3.03 -17.91 11.18
CA GLY A 453 4.36 -17.43 11.56
C GLY A 453 5.49 -18.05 10.72
N LYS A 454 5.37 -19.30 10.27
CA LYS A 454 6.34 -19.93 9.37
C LYS A 454 6.36 -19.27 7.98
N LEU A 455 5.18 -18.97 7.44
CA LEU A 455 5.05 -18.26 6.17
C LEU A 455 5.57 -16.82 6.29
N ILE A 456 5.25 -16.13 7.39
CA ILE A 456 5.72 -14.77 7.65
C ILE A 456 7.25 -14.74 7.71
N ARG A 457 7.89 -15.69 8.42
CA ARG A 457 9.35 -15.83 8.44
C ARG A 457 9.94 -16.08 7.05
N LYS A 458 9.37 -17.03 6.28
CA LYS A 458 9.76 -17.33 4.89
C LYS A 458 9.66 -16.10 4.02
N HIS A 459 8.52 -15.39 4.12
CA HIS A 459 8.24 -14.21 3.31
C HIS A 459 9.14 -13.02 3.70
N GLY A 460 9.35 -12.77 4.99
CA GLY A 460 10.26 -11.73 5.47
C GLY A 460 11.70 -11.95 4.98
N ALA A 461 12.19 -13.19 5.02
CA ALA A 461 13.51 -13.53 4.48
C ALA A 461 13.57 -13.33 2.94
N ALA A 462 12.51 -13.74 2.22
CA ALA A 462 12.46 -13.60 0.75
C ALA A 462 12.38 -12.13 0.29
N GLY A 463 11.78 -11.23 1.09
CA GLY A 463 11.69 -9.79 0.84
C GLY A 463 12.88 -8.98 1.36
N THR A 464 13.84 -9.63 2.03
CA THR A 464 15.07 -8.97 2.51
C THR A 464 16.10 -8.88 1.40
N VAL A 465 16.56 -7.65 1.11
CA VAL A 465 17.47 -7.35 0.00
C VAL A 465 18.90 -7.12 0.52
N LEU A 466 19.84 -7.90 0.03
CA LEU A 466 21.28 -7.67 0.28
C LEU A 466 21.82 -6.64 -0.73
N LEU A 467 22.20 -5.46 -0.24
CA LEU A 467 22.65 -4.34 -1.09
C LEU A 467 24.18 -4.26 -1.22
N LYS A 468 24.91 -4.61 -0.17
CA LYS A 468 26.39 -4.59 -0.15
C LYS A 468 26.90 -5.81 0.62
N ASN A 469 27.98 -6.44 0.12
CA ASN A 469 28.64 -7.54 0.81
C ASN A 469 30.13 -7.61 0.39
N VAL A 470 30.97 -6.91 1.14
CA VAL A 470 32.40 -6.81 0.84
C VAL A 470 33.14 -7.97 1.50
N ASP A 471 34.05 -8.61 0.75
CA ASP A 471 34.92 -9.70 1.21
C ASP A 471 34.18 -10.88 1.90
N GLY A 472 32.88 -11.06 1.57
CA GLY A 472 32.06 -12.09 2.18
C GLY A 472 31.83 -11.86 3.68
N ALA A 473 31.58 -10.61 4.08
CA ALA A 473 31.17 -10.24 5.44
C ALA A 473 29.92 -11.01 5.88
N LEU A 474 29.03 -11.26 4.95
CA LEU A 474 27.89 -12.16 5.06
C LEU A 474 28.05 -13.37 4.11
N PRO A 475 27.57 -14.58 4.48
CA PRO A 475 26.94 -14.91 5.76
C PRO A 475 27.94 -14.93 6.91
N LEU A 476 27.42 -14.62 8.12
CA LEU A 476 28.19 -14.68 9.36
C LEU A 476 28.66 -16.10 9.64
N LYS A 477 29.95 -16.26 10.00
CA LYS A 477 30.59 -17.56 10.27
C LYS A 477 30.75 -17.79 11.77
N ALA A 478 29.63 -17.80 12.50
CA ALA A 478 29.57 -17.95 13.95
C ALA A 478 30.56 -17.01 14.69
N PRO A 479 30.43 -15.68 14.55
CA PRO A 479 31.28 -14.73 15.25
C PRO A 479 31.17 -14.94 16.76
N LYS A 480 32.27 -14.78 17.50
CA LYS A 480 32.27 -15.05 18.94
C LYS A 480 31.83 -13.84 19.77
N ASN A 481 32.14 -12.64 19.29
CA ASN A 481 31.80 -11.39 19.95
C ASN A 481 31.00 -10.51 19.00
N ILE A 482 29.76 -10.23 19.37
CA ILE A 482 28.81 -9.46 18.54
C ILE A 482 28.39 -8.21 19.31
N ALA A 483 28.46 -7.06 18.70
CA ALA A 483 27.85 -5.85 19.22
C ALA A 483 26.63 -5.45 18.36
N VAL A 484 25.57 -4.99 19.01
CA VAL A 484 24.32 -4.60 18.38
C VAL A 484 23.99 -3.15 18.72
N PHE A 485 23.69 -2.36 17.70
CA PHE A 485 23.41 -0.94 17.83
C PHE A 485 22.11 -0.57 17.13
N GLY A 486 21.48 0.50 17.61
CA GLY A 486 20.35 1.11 16.93
C GLY A 486 19.00 0.87 17.59
N ASN A 487 18.13 1.81 17.34
CA ASN A 487 16.81 1.90 17.98
C ASN A 487 15.78 0.89 17.47
N ASP A 488 16.10 0.14 16.43
CA ASP A 488 15.23 -0.87 15.82
C ASP A 488 15.51 -2.30 16.31
N ALA A 489 16.51 -2.50 17.17
CA ALA A 489 16.98 -3.83 17.52
C ALA A 489 16.04 -4.62 18.44
N ALA A 490 15.34 -3.96 19.37
CA ALA A 490 14.70 -4.59 20.52
C ALA A 490 13.18 -4.42 20.56
N GLU A 491 12.57 -4.84 21.67
CA GLU A 491 11.13 -4.76 21.90
C GLU A 491 10.60 -3.31 21.82
N PRO A 492 9.38 -3.10 21.28
CA PRO A 492 8.72 -1.81 21.31
C PRO A 492 8.48 -1.33 22.74
N THR A 493 8.95 -0.13 23.07
CA THR A 493 8.90 0.40 24.44
C THR A 493 7.52 0.90 24.88
N LYS A 494 6.61 1.11 23.95
CA LYS A 494 5.21 1.50 24.21
C LYS A 494 4.22 0.32 24.08
N GLY A 495 4.74 -0.91 24.04
CA GLY A 495 3.96 -2.13 23.92
C GLY A 495 3.77 -2.55 22.46
N GLN A 496 3.18 -3.74 22.29
CA GLN A 496 3.04 -4.41 20.98
C GLN A 496 1.70 -4.13 20.30
N LEU A 497 0.73 -3.57 21.03
CA LEU A 497 -0.64 -3.38 20.53
C LEU A 497 -0.75 -2.28 19.48
N ASN A 498 0.12 -1.27 19.54
CA ASN A 498 0.10 -0.16 18.61
C ASN A 498 1.48 0.02 17.97
N GLN A 499 1.56 -0.23 16.67
CA GLN A 499 2.68 0.21 15.85
C GLN A 499 2.50 1.70 15.59
N GLN A 500 3.35 2.51 16.19
CA GLN A 500 3.29 3.98 16.09
C GLN A 500 4.68 4.56 15.92
N ASN A 501 4.72 5.84 15.54
CA ASN A 501 5.95 6.61 15.44
C ASN A 501 6.58 6.85 16.83
N PHE A 502 7.33 5.88 17.34
CA PHE A 502 8.13 6.03 18.55
C PHE A 502 9.56 5.56 18.35
N GLU A 503 10.46 6.18 19.06
CA GLU A 503 11.91 6.08 18.85
C GLU A 503 12.43 4.65 19.04
N TYR A 504 11.98 3.93 20.06
CA TYR A 504 12.57 2.63 20.43
C TYR A 504 11.63 1.46 20.12
N GLY A 505 12.22 0.41 19.55
CA GLY A 505 11.59 -0.86 19.23
C GLY A 505 11.55 -1.14 17.73
N THR A 506 11.59 -2.42 17.38
CA THR A 506 11.60 -2.86 15.98
C THR A 506 10.32 -2.48 15.26
N LEU A 507 10.45 -2.04 14.00
CA LEU A 507 9.32 -1.79 13.11
C LEU A 507 9.05 -3.00 12.23
N VAL A 508 7.78 -3.39 12.17
CA VAL A 508 7.32 -4.50 11.34
C VAL A 508 6.20 -4.08 10.38
N ALA A 509 5.63 -2.89 10.61
CA ALA A 509 4.55 -2.29 9.85
C ALA A 509 4.62 -0.76 9.94
N GLY A 510 3.98 -0.05 9.02
CA GLY A 510 3.74 1.39 9.12
C GLY A 510 2.47 1.74 9.90
N GLY A 511 2.15 3.04 9.99
CA GLY A 511 0.99 3.55 10.73
C GLY A 511 -0.25 3.76 9.86
N GLY A 512 -1.39 3.95 10.53
CA GLY A 512 -2.67 4.22 9.88
C GLY A 512 -3.56 2.99 9.73
N SER A 513 -4.48 3.02 8.76
CA SER A 513 -5.42 1.92 8.50
C SER A 513 -4.72 0.63 8.04
N GLY A 514 -3.55 0.76 7.43
CA GLY A 514 -2.75 -0.38 6.98
C GLY A 514 -2.04 -1.16 8.08
N THR A 515 -1.98 -0.68 9.33
CA THR A 515 -1.24 -1.31 10.43
C THR A 515 -1.88 -2.62 10.91
N GLY A 516 -1.17 -3.36 11.78
CA GLY A 516 -1.66 -4.56 12.45
C GLY A 516 -1.41 -4.53 13.95
N GLN A 517 -2.26 -5.24 14.71
CA GLN A 517 -2.08 -5.44 16.14
C GLN A 517 -1.22 -6.68 16.38
N LEU A 518 -0.02 -6.48 16.93
CA LEU A 518 0.88 -7.58 17.23
C LEU A 518 0.38 -8.42 18.41
N THR A 519 0.21 -9.71 18.22
CA THR A 519 0.04 -10.65 19.31
C THR A 519 1.41 -11.01 19.93
N TYR A 520 2.44 -11.07 19.11
CA TYR A 520 3.85 -11.19 19.50
C TYR A 520 4.72 -10.54 18.41
N VAL A 521 5.99 -10.36 18.73
CA VAL A 521 7.03 -10.03 17.75
C VAL A 521 8.33 -10.74 18.14
N VAL A 522 9.01 -11.30 17.16
CA VAL A 522 10.39 -11.76 17.34
C VAL A 522 11.31 -10.63 16.88
N THR A 523 11.95 -9.96 17.84
CA THR A 523 12.82 -8.83 17.54
C THR A 523 14.19 -9.27 17.05
N PRO A 524 14.90 -8.44 16.25
CA PRO A 524 16.25 -8.74 15.80
C PRO A 524 17.23 -9.07 16.93
N LEU A 525 17.22 -8.29 18.02
CA LEU A 525 18.10 -8.55 19.17
C LEU A 525 17.84 -9.89 19.81
N ARG A 526 16.57 -10.27 19.99
CA ARG A 526 16.20 -11.58 20.56
C ARG A 526 16.67 -12.71 19.68
N ALA A 527 16.40 -12.66 18.38
CA ALA A 527 16.82 -13.68 17.43
C ALA A 527 18.36 -13.83 17.36
N LEU A 528 19.09 -12.68 17.38
CA LEU A 528 20.54 -12.66 17.44
C LEU A 528 21.07 -13.29 18.76
N GLN A 529 20.43 -13.03 19.89
CA GLN A 529 20.79 -13.62 21.18
C GLN A 529 20.57 -15.14 21.19
N ASP A 530 19.45 -15.59 20.65
CA ASP A 530 19.15 -17.02 20.54
C ASP A 530 20.14 -17.73 19.61
N ARG A 531 20.50 -17.12 18.49
CA ARG A 531 21.52 -17.66 17.58
C ARG A 531 22.93 -17.63 18.20
N ALA A 532 23.33 -16.55 18.86
CA ALA A 532 24.61 -16.47 19.56
C ALA A 532 24.76 -17.56 20.63
N LYS A 533 23.68 -17.87 21.38
CA LYS A 533 23.66 -18.98 22.33
C LYS A 533 23.87 -20.33 21.66
N GLN A 534 23.25 -20.59 20.52
CA GLN A 534 23.43 -21.83 19.75
C GLN A 534 24.87 -21.99 19.26
N ASP A 535 25.51 -20.90 18.82
CA ASP A 535 26.85 -20.86 18.26
C ASP A 535 27.96 -20.79 19.35
N ASN A 536 27.62 -20.82 20.65
CA ASN A 536 28.52 -20.53 21.76
C ASN A 536 29.27 -19.20 21.60
N ALA A 537 28.56 -18.19 21.11
CA ALA A 537 29.00 -16.82 20.99
C ALA A 537 28.42 -15.96 22.12
N LYS A 538 28.82 -14.71 22.22
CA LYS A 538 28.21 -13.74 23.13
C LYS A 538 27.83 -12.45 22.40
N ILE A 539 26.72 -11.87 22.80
CA ILE A 539 26.45 -10.47 22.55
C ILE A 539 27.25 -9.69 23.57
N VAL A 540 28.33 -9.06 23.14
CA VAL A 540 29.25 -8.32 24.00
C VAL A 540 28.52 -7.11 24.59
N GLN A 541 27.82 -6.39 23.72
CA GLN A 541 27.06 -5.19 24.06
C GLN A 541 25.90 -4.99 23.12
N TYR A 542 24.86 -4.29 23.61
CA TYR A 542 23.82 -3.71 22.75
C TYR A 542 23.42 -2.33 23.25
N TRP A 543 23.25 -1.40 22.32
CA TRP A 543 22.94 -0.02 22.57
C TRP A 543 21.81 0.41 21.65
N LEU A 544 20.71 0.89 22.25
CA LEU A 544 19.44 1.15 21.56
C LEU A 544 19.15 2.64 21.36
N ASN A 545 19.87 3.51 22.05
CA ASN A 545 19.65 4.96 22.00
C ASN A 545 20.54 5.58 20.91
N ASN A 546 19.93 5.92 19.78
CA ASN A 546 20.63 6.48 18.63
C ASN A 546 21.36 7.80 18.99
N THR A 547 20.74 8.67 19.79
CA THR A 547 21.37 9.94 20.19
C THR A 547 22.62 9.69 21.04
N LEU A 548 22.56 8.72 21.94
CA LEU A 548 23.72 8.32 22.75
C LEU A 548 24.85 7.74 21.86
N ILE A 549 24.52 6.82 20.95
CA ILE A 549 25.47 6.19 20.06
C ILE A 549 26.15 7.23 19.15
N ALA A 550 25.36 8.14 18.57
CA ALA A 550 25.86 9.19 17.69
C ALA A 550 26.75 10.23 18.40
N SER A 551 26.59 10.41 19.72
CA SER A 551 27.32 11.42 20.50
C SER A 551 28.45 10.89 21.39
N THR A 552 28.58 9.56 21.49
CA THR A 552 29.57 8.91 22.37
C THR A 552 30.75 8.37 21.57
N ASP A 553 31.95 8.40 22.15
CA ASP A 553 33.10 7.68 21.58
C ASP A 553 32.83 6.16 21.69
N ILE A 554 32.62 5.54 20.56
CA ILE A 554 32.24 4.12 20.44
C ILE A 554 33.31 3.21 21.08
N ASP A 555 34.57 3.59 21.10
CA ASP A 555 35.63 2.82 21.78
C ASP A 555 35.30 2.57 23.25
N THR A 556 34.62 3.49 23.92
CA THR A 556 34.19 3.34 25.33
C THR A 556 33.06 2.32 25.50
N LEU A 557 32.32 2.08 24.44
CA LEU A 557 31.19 1.13 24.41
C LEU A 557 31.64 -0.29 24.02
N LEU A 558 32.84 -0.46 23.44
CA LEU A 558 33.32 -1.74 22.89
C LEU A 558 34.29 -2.48 23.81
N ILE A 559 34.30 -2.15 25.10
CA ILE A 559 35.12 -2.81 26.13
C ILE A 559 34.29 -3.89 26.86
N PRO A 560 34.91 -4.94 27.46
CA PRO A 560 36.37 -5.20 27.50
C PRO A 560 36.92 -5.83 26.22
N ASP A 561 36.08 -6.45 25.39
CA ASP A 561 36.51 -7.15 24.16
C ASP A 561 35.94 -6.41 22.94
N ARG A 562 36.77 -6.23 21.91
CA ARG A 562 36.29 -5.73 20.63
C ARG A 562 35.41 -6.80 19.96
N PRO A 563 34.28 -6.40 19.35
CA PRO A 563 33.42 -7.33 18.62
C PRO A 563 34.10 -7.78 17.31
N ASP A 564 33.78 -9.00 16.91
CA ASP A 564 34.12 -9.52 15.57
C ASP A 564 33.25 -8.85 14.48
N VAL A 565 32.04 -8.43 14.88
CA VAL A 565 31.06 -7.77 14.02
C VAL A 565 30.19 -6.81 14.82
N CYS A 566 29.92 -5.64 14.24
CA CYS A 566 28.93 -4.68 14.72
C CYS A 566 27.72 -4.70 13.79
N ILE A 567 26.54 -4.91 14.35
CA ILE A 567 25.26 -4.91 13.61
C ILE A 567 24.50 -3.66 14.01
N VAL A 568 24.24 -2.78 13.05
CA VAL A 568 23.48 -1.53 13.23
C VAL A 568 22.08 -1.73 12.66
N LEU A 569 21.06 -1.62 13.51
CA LEU A 569 19.66 -1.79 13.15
C LEU A 569 18.94 -0.45 13.23
N LEU A 570 18.49 0.01 12.08
CA LEU A 570 17.87 1.32 11.90
C LEU A 570 16.47 1.16 11.30
N LYS A 571 15.65 2.19 11.45
CA LYS A 571 14.29 2.18 10.97
C LYS A 571 13.85 3.50 10.36
N THR A 572 12.80 3.42 9.55
CA THR A 572 12.13 4.58 8.97
C THR A 572 10.63 4.41 9.06
N TRP A 573 10.01 5.36 9.76
CA TRP A 573 8.56 5.42 9.92
C TRP A 573 7.89 6.02 8.69
N ALA A 574 6.71 5.53 8.36
CA ALA A 574 5.75 6.19 7.48
C ALA A 574 4.33 5.81 7.88
N GLU A 575 3.39 6.69 7.65
CA GLU A 575 2.01 6.51 8.08
C GLU A 575 1.01 7.16 7.14
N GLU A 576 -0.21 6.68 7.22
CA GLU A 576 -1.36 7.30 6.60
C GLU A 576 -1.61 8.71 7.15
N GLY A 577 -1.93 9.64 6.27
CA GLY A 577 -2.22 11.03 6.61
C GLY A 577 -1.01 11.96 6.65
N ALA A 578 0.21 11.45 6.48
CA ALA A 578 1.42 12.27 6.47
C ALA A 578 2.44 11.75 5.46
N ASP A 579 2.97 12.63 4.63
CA ASP A 579 4.14 12.34 3.80
C ASP A 579 5.42 12.46 4.62
N ARG A 580 6.44 11.68 4.26
CA ARG A 580 7.76 11.73 4.89
C ARG A 580 8.42 13.07 4.63
N ALA A 581 9.03 13.64 5.67
CA ALA A 581 9.79 14.90 5.55
C ALA A 581 11.19 14.70 4.94
N SER A 582 11.72 13.47 4.99
CA SER A 582 13.06 13.13 4.53
C SER A 582 13.11 11.69 4.02
N LEU A 583 14.05 11.41 3.11
CA LEU A 583 14.40 10.05 2.69
C LEU A 583 15.61 9.48 3.44
N HIS A 584 16.16 10.17 4.42
CA HIS A 584 17.15 9.60 5.34
C HIS A 584 16.49 8.65 6.36
N VAL A 585 17.29 7.80 6.97
CA VAL A 585 16.81 6.99 8.11
C VAL A 585 16.50 7.88 9.30
N ASP A 586 15.46 7.53 10.06
CA ASP A 586 14.97 8.36 11.16
C ASP A 586 15.90 8.34 12.39
N TRP A 587 15.65 9.25 13.33
CA TRP A 587 16.30 9.32 14.67
C TRP A 587 17.83 9.29 14.63
N ASN A 588 18.46 10.17 13.85
CA ASN A 588 19.92 10.28 13.71
C ASN A 588 20.60 8.99 13.19
N GLY A 589 19.88 8.16 12.45
CA GLY A 589 20.39 6.86 12.01
C GLY A 589 21.68 6.96 11.19
N ASP A 590 21.81 7.95 10.31
CA ASP A 590 23.05 8.18 9.54
C ASP A 590 24.26 8.44 10.47
N ALA A 591 24.10 9.29 11.49
CA ALA A 591 25.15 9.56 12.46
C ALA A 591 25.50 8.34 13.33
N VAL A 592 24.55 7.46 13.59
CA VAL A 592 24.81 6.17 14.25
C VAL A 592 25.72 5.29 13.41
N VAL A 593 25.47 5.18 12.10
CA VAL A 593 26.33 4.39 11.20
C VAL A 593 27.74 4.95 11.16
N GLU A 594 27.89 6.27 10.97
CA GLU A 594 29.19 6.92 10.94
C GLU A 594 29.97 6.70 12.25
N SER A 595 29.32 6.86 13.41
CA SER A 595 29.90 6.65 14.72
C SER A 595 30.42 5.21 14.90
N VAL A 596 29.56 4.21 14.59
CA VAL A 596 29.91 2.80 14.75
C VAL A 596 31.00 2.38 13.74
N ALA A 597 30.81 2.71 12.47
CA ALA A 597 31.77 2.35 11.41
C ALA A 597 33.13 3.01 11.58
N SER A 598 33.23 4.17 12.26
CA SER A 598 34.53 4.81 12.58
C SER A 598 35.42 3.95 13.46
N LYS A 599 34.88 2.97 14.18
CA LYS A 599 35.60 2.16 15.21
C LYS A 599 35.46 0.65 15.01
N CYS A 600 34.50 0.20 14.22
CA CYS A 600 34.23 -1.20 13.95
C CYS A 600 34.46 -1.51 12.46
N ASN A 601 35.55 -2.21 12.14
CA ASN A 601 35.97 -2.48 10.77
C ASN A 601 35.03 -3.47 10.02
N ASN A 602 34.15 -4.12 10.74
CA ASN A 602 33.15 -5.03 10.16
C ASN A 602 31.76 -4.59 10.65
N THR A 603 31.22 -3.56 10.02
CA THR A 603 29.90 -3.00 10.33
C THR A 603 28.87 -3.44 9.30
N ILE A 604 27.84 -4.14 9.77
CA ILE A 604 26.67 -4.54 8.98
C ILE A 604 25.52 -3.61 9.32
N VAL A 605 24.94 -2.95 8.32
CA VAL A 605 23.80 -2.05 8.52
C VAL A 605 22.53 -2.70 7.99
N VAL A 606 21.50 -2.76 8.81
CA VAL A 606 20.17 -3.26 8.48
C VAL A 606 19.15 -2.14 8.62
N THR A 607 18.27 -1.98 7.64
CA THR A 607 17.18 -1.01 7.70
C THR A 607 15.83 -1.71 7.63
N HIS A 608 14.98 -1.53 8.67
CA HIS A 608 13.54 -1.77 8.56
C HIS A 608 12.87 -0.46 8.11
N SER A 609 12.37 -0.45 6.89
CA SER A 609 11.97 0.78 6.20
C SER A 609 10.66 0.65 5.47
N SER A 610 9.91 1.74 5.47
CA SER A 610 8.68 1.92 4.70
C SER A 610 8.89 1.99 3.17
N GLY A 611 10.12 1.93 2.71
CA GLY A 611 10.49 2.08 1.29
C GLY A 611 11.87 2.71 1.14
N ILE A 612 11.97 3.70 0.26
CA ILE A 612 13.24 4.34 -0.10
C ILE A 612 13.92 4.99 1.10
N ASN A 613 15.20 4.66 1.28
CA ASN A 613 16.13 5.45 2.07
C ASN A 613 17.36 5.78 1.23
N VAL A 614 17.77 7.06 1.22
CA VAL A 614 19.12 7.43 0.75
C VAL A 614 20.13 6.99 1.81
N LEU A 615 21.26 6.47 1.37
CA LEU A 615 22.26 5.80 2.20
C LEU A 615 23.62 6.51 2.06
N PRO A 616 23.82 7.71 2.67
CA PRO A 616 25.02 8.51 2.46
C PRO A 616 26.31 7.81 2.90
N TRP A 617 26.22 6.94 3.88
CA TRP A 617 27.31 6.15 4.46
C TRP A 617 27.59 4.83 3.70
N ALA A 618 26.90 4.54 2.61
CA ALA A 618 27.05 3.25 1.91
C ALA A 618 28.47 3.01 1.37
N ASP A 619 29.22 4.07 1.06
CA ASP A 619 30.61 3.97 0.57
C ASP A 619 31.66 3.95 1.70
N HIS A 620 31.27 4.05 2.97
CA HIS A 620 32.20 3.97 4.09
C HIS A 620 32.94 2.61 4.08
N GLU A 621 34.28 2.63 4.21
CA GLU A 621 35.12 1.42 4.06
C GLU A 621 34.79 0.32 5.07
N ASN A 622 34.41 0.69 6.29
CA ASN A 622 34.06 -0.24 7.37
C ASN A 622 32.61 -0.68 7.37
N VAL A 623 31.74 -0.13 6.50
CA VAL A 623 30.42 -0.67 6.24
C VAL A 623 30.55 -1.81 5.24
N THR A 624 30.70 -3.01 5.75
CA THR A 624 31.04 -4.21 4.95
C THR A 624 29.82 -4.89 4.34
N ALA A 625 28.63 -4.74 4.97
CA ALA A 625 27.38 -5.22 4.40
C ALA A 625 26.22 -4.25 4.68
N ILE A 626 25.27 -4.21 3.76
CA ILE A 626 24.03 -3.42 3.86
C ILE A 626 22.85 -4.33 3.49
N VAL A 627 21.82 -4.33 4.34
CA VAL A 627 20.61 -5.14 4.19
C VAL A 627 19.38 -4.24 4.32
N ALA A 628 18.53 -4.22 3.30
CA ALA A 628 17.21 -3.58 3.35
C ALA A 628 16.15 -4.65 3.64
N ALA A 629 15.61 -4.65 4.86
CA ALA A 629 14.69 -5.68 5.34
C ALA A 629 13.21 -5.24 5.25
N HIS A 630 12.93 -4.01 4.89
CA HIS A 630 11.58 -3.44 4.76
C HIS A 630 10.71 -3.62 6.02
N PHE A 631 9.45 -4.00 5.86
CA PHE A 631 8.52 -4.32 6.95
C PHE A 631 8.13 -5.81 6.89
N PRO A 632 8.91 -6.68 7.56
CA PRO A 632 8.83 -8.14 7.39
C PRO A 632 7.71 -8.83 8.18
N GLY A 633 6.93 -8.11 9.01
CA GLY A 633 5.92 -8.70 9.86
C GLY A 633 6.45 -9.19 11.21
N GLU A 634 5.62 -9.93 11.96
CA GLU A 634 5.88 -10.31 13.36
C GLU A 634 7.10 -11.23 13.57
N GLU A 635 7.60 -11.89 12.52
CA GLU A 635 8.79 -12.76 12.53
C GLU A 635 10.08 -12.02 12.10
N SER A 636 10.12 -10.71 12.26
CA SER A 636 11.18 -9.81 11.81
C SER A 636 12.60 -10.30 12.16
N GLY A 637 12.84 -10.64 13.42
CA GLY A 637 14.16 -11.06 13.88
C GLY A 637 14.57 -12.42 13.32
N ASN A 638 13.65 -13.37 13.23
CA ASN A 638 13.95 -14.69 12.71
C ASN A 638 14.27 -14.66 11.21
N SER A 639 13.47 -13.94 10.43
CA SER A 639 13.70 -13.77 8.99
C SER A 639 15.04 -13.08 8.68
N LEU A 640 15.40 -12.08 9.49
CA LEU A 640 16.68 -11.39 9.37
C LEU A 640 17.86 -12.30 9.70
N VAL A 641 17.79 -13.05 10.81
CA VAL A 641 18.88 -13.96 11.23
C VAL A 641 19.12 -15.07 10.21
N ASP A 642 18.05 -15.59 9.56
CA ASP A 642 18.18 -16.56 8.47
C ASP A 642 19.05 -16.02 7.32
N ILE A 643 18.90 -14.75 6.99
CA ILE A 643 19.74 -14.09 5.97
C ILE A 643 21.13 -13.84 6.50
N LEU A 644 21.31 -13.24 7.68
CA LEU A 644 22.61 -12.87 8.20
C LEU A 644 23.55 -14.07 8.39
N TYR A 645 23.00 -15.24 8.73
CA TYR A 645 23.78 -16.46 8.94
C TYR A 645 23.77 -17.42 7.74
N GLY A 646 23.04 -17.10 6.69
CA GLY A 646 23.01 -17.89 5.47
C GLY A 646 22.20 -19.19 5.57
N ASP A 647 21.32 -19.31 6.56
CA ASP A 647 20.32 -20.38 6.62
C ASP A 647 19.35 -20.24 5.42
N VAL A 648 19.12 -19.00 4.99
CA VAL A 648 18.48 -18.64 3.72
C VAL A 648 19.45 -17.78 2.90
N ASN A 649 19.67 -18.15 1.65
CA ASN A 649 20.43 -17.33 0.69
C ASN A 649 19.56 -16.15 0.26
N PRO A 650 20.02 -14.87 0.42
CA PRO A 650 19.22 -13.71 0.02
C PRO A 650 18.84 -13.78 -1.46
N SER A 651 17.61 -13.45 -1.74
CA SER A 651 17.01 -13.46 -3.07
C SER A 651 16.00 -12.33 -3.30
N GLY A 652 15.92 -11.41 -2.34
CA GLY A 652 15.12 -10.20 -2.47
C GLY A 652 15.79 -9.22 -3.45
N HIS A 653 14.98 -8.43 -4.14
CA HIS A 653 15.43 -7.39 -5.06
C HIS A 653 14.63 -6.11 -4.81
N LEU A 654 15.26 -4.95 -4.99
CA LEU A 654 14.61 -3.66 -4.74
C LEU A 654 13.39 -3.46 -5.65
N PRO A 655 12.22 -3.12 -5.10
CA PRO A 655 11.04 -2.80 -5.86
C PRO A 655 10.95 -1.30 -6.25
N TYR A 656 12.05 -0.57 -6.05
CA TYR A 656 12.24 0.85 -6.33
C TYR A 656 13.72 1.15 -6.53
N THR A 657 14.03 2.36 -7.02
CA THR A 657 15.42 2.86 -7.15
C THR A 657 15.84 3.60 -5.89
N ILE A 658 17.05 3.38 -5.39
CA ILE A 658 17.69 4.21 -4.34
C ILE A 658 18.63 5.20 -5.02
N ALA A 659 18.25 6.47 -5.02
CA ALA A 659 19.07 7.56 -5.56
C ALA A 659 20.26 7.91 -4.65
N LEU A 660 21.18 8.74 -5.12
CA LEU A 660 22.27 9.27 -4.32
C LEU A 660 21.77 10.29 -3.29
N ASN A 661 20.78 11.11 -3.69
CA ASN A 661 20.18 12.13 -2.83
C ASN A 661 18.65 12.13 -2.98
N GLY A 662 17.95 12.61 -1.95
CA GLY A 662 16.50 12.75 -1.99
C GLY A 662 16.01 13.74 -3.06
N THR A 663 16.83 14.71 -3.43
CA THR A 663 16.53 15.71 -4.47
C THR A 663 16.68 15.19 -5.91
N ASP A 664 17.19 13.97 -6.09
CA ASP A 664 17.37 13.39 -7.42
C ASP A 664 16.06 12.80 -7.99
N TYR A 665 15.03 12.65 -7.15
CA TYR A 665 13.70 12.19 -7.59
C TYR A 665 12.90 13.32 -8.24
N ASN A 666 12.23 13.04 -9.37
CA ASN A 666 11.51 14.01 -10.19
C ASN A 666 10.08 14.33 -9.75
N ALA A 667 9.52 13.59 -8.80
CA ALA A 667 8.13 13.71 -8.39
C ALA A 667 7.98 13.89 -6.86
N PRO A 668 8.42 15.02 -6.28
CA PRO A 668 8.18 15.31 -4.87
C PRO A 668 6.67 15.57 -4.63
N PRO A 669 6.15 15.31 -3.42
CA PRO A 669 4.77 15.64 -3.10
C PRO A 669 4.56 17.16 -3.09
N THR A 670 3.37 17.60 -3.46
CA THR A 670 2.94 19.00 -3.31
C THR A 670 2.60 19.24 -1.84
N THR A 671 3.49 19.93 -1.12
CA THR A 671 3.34 20.15 0.34
C THR A 671 2.90 21.55 0.72
N ALA A 672 2.91 22.48 -0.24
CA ALA A 672 2.47 23.88 -0.05
C ALA A 672 1.98 24.50 -1.36
N ILE A 673 1.08 25.46 -1.23
CA ILE A 673 0.59 26.29 -2.33
C ILE A 673 0.73 27.76 -1.94
N ASN A 674 0.91 28.63 -2.94
CA ASN A 674 1.09 30.08 -2.74
C ASN A 674 -0.21 30.89 -2.87
N THR A 675 -1.34 30.24 -3.03
CA THR A 675 -2.65 30.82 -3.30
C THR A 675 -3.67 30.32 -2.27
N THR A 676 -4.83 30.96 -2.20
CA THR A 676 -5.87 30.66 -1.19
C THR A 676 -7.21 30.26 -1.82
N GLY A 677 -7.24 29.99 -3.12
CA GLY A 677 -8.46 29.57 -3.81
C GLY A 677 -8.86 28.15 -3.39
N TYR A 678 -10.15 27.90 -3.35
CA TYR A 678 -10.72 26.64 -2.91
C TYR A 678 -10.16 25.41 -3.65
N TYR A 679 -9.90 25.53 -4.96
CA TYR A 679 -9.41 24.46 -5.83
C TYR A 679 -7.91 24.51 -6.11
N ASP A 680 -7.13 25.31 -5.41
CA ASP A 680 -5.74 25.62 -5.78
C ASP A 680 -4.76 24.47 -5.52
N TRP A 681 -5.15 23.48 -4.74
CA TRP A 681 -4.34 22.30 -4.53
C TRP A 681 -4.35 21.40 -5.77
N GLN A 682 -3.24 21.44 -6.52
CA GLN A 682 -3.04 20.72 -7.77
C GLN A 682 -1.68 20.00 -7.73
N SER A 683 -1.67 18.73 -8.09
CA SER A 683 -0.47 17.93 -8.30
C SER A 683 -0.42 17.54 -9.77
N TRP A 684 0.49 18.15 -10.50
CA TRP A 684 0.68 17.89 -11.92
C TRP A 684 1.62 16.69 -12.10
N PHE A 685 1.19 15.70 -12.85
CA PHE A 685 1.98 14.50 -13.12
C PHE A 685 2.79 14.70 -14.40
N ASP A 686 3.61 15.77 -14.40
CA ASP A 686 4.38 16.24 -15.56
C ASP A 686 5.50 15.27 -15.96
N GLU A 687 5.94 14.40 -15.03
CA GLU A 687 6.89 13.33 -15.28
C GLU A 687 6.31 12.24 -16.19
N LYS A 688 4.99 12.16 -16.34
CA LYS A 688 4.28 11.23 -17.22
C LYS A 688 4.71 9.77 -16.97
N LEU A 689 5.27 9.10 -17.99
CA LEU A 689 5.75 7.72 -17.88
C LEU A 689 7.07 7.57 -17.11
N GLU A 690 7.74 8.66 -16.80
CA GLU A 690 9.05 8.68 -16.17
C GLU A 690 8.95 8.56 -14.63
N VAL A 691 8.36 7.47 -14.15
CA VAL A 691 8.30 7.11 -12.74
C VAL A 691 9.45 6.18 -12.38
N ASP A 692 10.16 6.47 -11.28
CA ASP A 692 11.27 5.70 -10.72
C ASP A 692 12.39 5.40 -11.76
N TYR A 693 12.83 4.14 -11.94
CA TYR A 693 13.94 3.77 -12.82
C TYR A 693 13.76 4.24 -14.26
N ARG A 694 12.52 4.43 -14.73
CA ARG A 694 12.24 4.95 -16.08
C ARG A 694 12.81 6.36 -16.25
N TYR A 695 12.66 7.21 -15.22
CA TYR A 695 13.26 8.54 -15.17
C TYR A 695 14.78 8.49 -15.09
N PHE A 696 15.33 7.75 -14.12
CA PHE A 696 16.78 7.66 -13.94
C PHE A 696 17.49 7.10 -15.16
N ASP A 697 16.87 6.16 -15.88
CA ASP A 697 17.43 5.56 -17.09
C ASP A 697 17.27 6.47 -18.31
N ALA A 698 16.12 7.15 -18.48
CA ALA A 698 15.88 8.09 -19.58
C ALA A 698 16.87 9.26 -19.56
N HIS A 699 17.25 9.74 -18.37
CA HIS A 699 18.15 10.87 -18.17
C HIS A 699 19.59 10.47 -17.84
N ASN A 700 19.91 9.17 -17.82
CA ASN A 700 21.24 8.63 -17.49
C ASN A 700 21.77 9.16 -16.13
N ILE A 701 20.89 9.26 -15.14
CA ILE A 701 21.23 9.74 -13.79
C ILE A 701 21.84 8.59 -12.99
N SER A 702 22.97 8.85 -12.33
CA SER A 702 23.59 7.87 -11.41
C SER A 702 22.73 7.64 -10.19
N VAL A 703 22.63 6.40 -9.77
CA VAL A 703 21.86 5.98 -8.58
C VAL A 703 22.76 5.20 -7.61
N ARG A 704 22.35 5.08 -6.37
CA ARG A 704 23.02 4.25 -5.38
C ARG A 704 22.80 2.78 -5.66
N TYR A 705 21.54 2.38 -5.87
CA TYR A 705 21.11 1.05 -6.28
C TYR A 705 19.91 1.19 -7.21
N GLU A 706 19.96 0.54 -8.34
CA GLU A 706 18.89 0.58 -9.33
C GLU A 706 17.71 -0.30 -8.97
N PHE A 707 16.56 -0.04 -9.59
CA PHE A 707 15.38 -0.90 -9.53
C PHE A 707 15.72 -2.35 -9.91
N GLY A 708 15.22 -3.29 -9.14
CA GLY A 708 15.47 -4.71 -9.34
C GLY A 708 16.84 -5.20 -8.84
N PHE A 709 17.66 -4.35 -8.18
CA PHE A 709 18.95 -4.74 -7.63
C PHE A 709 18.81 -5.61 -6.38
N GLY A 710 19.64 -6.65 -6.29
CA GLY A 710 19.79 -7.48 -5.11
C GLY A 710 20.96 -8.45 -5.28
N LEU A 711 21.74 -8.66 -4.21
CA LEU A 711 22.86 -9.59 -4.17
C LEU A 711 22.43 -10.96 -3.60
N SER A 712 23.19 -11.97 -3.94
CA SER A 712 23.07 -13.33 -3.43
C SER A 712 24.43 -13.82 -2.88
N TYR A 713 24.42 -14.86 -2.05
CA TYR A 713 25.64 -15.57 -1.62
C TYR A 713 26.20 -16.50 -2.72
N THR A 714 25.57 -16.52 -3.89
CA THR A 714 26.02 -17.23 -5.08
C THR A 714 26.00 -16.31 -6.30
N THR A 715 26.43 -16.78 -7.45
CA THR A 715 26.44 -16.01 -8.69
C THR A 715 25.71 -16.76 -9.79
N PHE A 716 25.12 -16.00 -10.73
CA PHE A 716 24.35 -16.57 -11.83
C PHE A 716 24.88 -16.09 -13.19
N SER A 717 24.72 -16.92 -14.21
CA SER A 717 24.98 -16.56 -15.59
C SER A 717 23.75 -16.77 -16.46
N TYR A 718 23.62 -15.95 -17.50
CA TYR A 718 22.48 -15.89 -18.39
C TYR A 718 22.97 -16.12 -19.83
N THR A 719 22.45 -17.15 -20.51
CA THR A 719 22.87 -17.54 -21.84
C THR A 719 21.68 -17.96 -22.70
N SER A 720 21.91 -18.15 -23.99
CA SER A 720 20.91 -18.72 -24.91
C SER A 720 19.58 -17.95 -24.95
N LEU A 721 19.64 -16.60 -24.94
CA LEU A 721 18.45 -15.77 -25.07
C LEU A 721 17.80 -16.03 -26.45
N ALA A 722 16.58 -16.53 -26.41
CA ALA A 722 15.73 -16.70 -27.58
C ALA A 722 14.42 -15.93 -27.41
N ALA A 723 13.84 -15.48 -28.49
CA ALA A 723 12.53 -14.84 -28.50
C ALA A 723 11.83 -15.27 -29.81
N GLU A 724 10.70 -15.92 -29.67
CA GLU A 724 9.96 -16.55 -30.75
C GLU A 724 8.49 -16.08 -30.76
N PRO A 725 7.93 -15.72 -31.90
CA PRO A 725 6.52 -15.37 -31.98
C PRO A 725 5.64 -16.60 -31.72
N LEU A 726 4.58 -16.41 -30.95
CA LEU A 726 3.55 -17.42 -30.68
C LEU A 726 2.44 -17.42 -31.75
N SER A 727 2.36 -16.35 -32.56
CA SER A 727 1.44 -16.22 -33.69
C SER A 727 2.17 -15.70 -34.92
N ALA A 728 1.81 -16.20 -36.07
CA ALA A 728 2.41 -15.80 -37.37
C ALA A 728 1.90 -14.43 -37.87
N ASN A 729 0.73 -14.00 -37.42
CA ASN A 729 0.08 -12.76 -37.88
C ASN A 729 -0.40 -11.93 -36.68
N ILE A 730 0.49 -11.13 -36.11
CA ILE A 730 0.18 -10.19 -35.03
C ILE A 730 -0.21 -8.86 -35.66
N SER A 731 -1.46 -8.41 -35.45
CA SER A 731 -1.93 -7.11 -35.91
C SER A 731 -1.46 -5.99 -35.00
N ALA A 732 -1.31 -4.77 -35.51
CA ALA A 732 -0.97 -3.60 -34.67
C ALA A 732 -2.06 -3.27 -33.65
N LEU A 733 -3.34 -3.45 -34.00
CA LEU A 733 -4.49 -3.24 -33.13
C LEU A 733 -5.00 -4.56 -32.59
N PRO A 734 -5.56 -4.58 -31.36
CA PRO A 734 -6.18 -5.76 -30.82
C PRO A 734 -7.42 -6.14 -31.66
N THR A 735 -7.72 -7.42 -31.69
CA THR A 735 -8.95 -7.93 -32.31
C THR A 735 -10.12 -7.50 -31.42
N PRO A 736 -11.13 -6.77 -31.96
CA PRO A 736 -12.31 -6.42 -31.17
C PRO A 736 -13.02 -7.67 -30.64
N GLN A 737 -13.21 -7.74 -29.35
CA GLN A 737 -13.93 -8.80 -28.65
C GLN A 737 -14.87 -8.19 -27.60
N PRO A 738 -15.93 -8.91 -27.17
CA PRO A 738 -16.73 -8.48 -26.03
C PRO A 738 -15.85 -8.28 -24.79
N VAL A 739 -16.00 -7.14 -24.16
CA VAL A 739 -15.24 -6.78 -22.96
C VAL A 739 -15.47 -7.82 -21.86
N GLN A 740 -14.39 -8.24 -21.24
CA GLN A 740 -14.34 -9.16 -20.11
C GLN A 740 -13.70 -8.45 -18.92
N PRO A 741 -13.74 -8.99 -17.70
CA PRO A 741 -12.94 -8.45 -16.60
C PRO A 741 -11.45 -8.31 -16.98
N GLY A 742 -10.95 -7.08 -16.91
CA GLY A 742 -9.61 -6.68 -17.38
C GLY A 742 -9.61 -5.95 -18.73
N GLY A 743 -10.74 -5.92 -19.47
CA GLY A 743 -10.88 -5.23 -20.76
C GLY A 743 -11.04 -6.19 -21.95
N ASN A 744 -10.51 -5.80 -23.10
CA ASN A 744 -10.51 -6.66 -24.29
C ASN A 744 -9.59 -7.89 -24.06
N PRO A 745 -10.13 -9.14 -24.15
CA PRO A 745 -9.34 -10.36 -23.89
C PRO A 745 -8.09 -10.51 -24.77
N ASP A 746 -8.09 -9.95 -25.99
CA ASP A 746 -6.93 -10.02 -26.89
C ASP A 746 -5.69 -9.33 -26.31
N LEU A 747 -5.86 -8.37 -25.38
CA LEU A 747 -4.75 -7.70 -24.70
C LEU A 747 -3.94 -8.65 -23.80
N PHE A 748 -4.58 -9.70 -23.31
CA PHE A 748 -3.99 -10.74 -22.47
C PHE A 748 -3.60 -12.00 -23.27
N ALA A 749 -3.74 -11.97 -24.59
CA ALA A 749 -3.27 -13.05 -25.45
C ALA A 749 -1.73 -13.02 -25.56
N PRO A 750 -1.04 -14.16 -25.34
CA PRO A 750 0.40 -14.23 -25.49
C PRO A 750 0.80 -14.11 -26.98
N VAL A 751 1.73 -13.22 -27.27
CA VAL A 751 2.20 -12.95 -28.65
C VAL A 751 3.63 -13.37 -28.88
N TYR A 752 4.47 -13.36 -27.87
CA TYR A 752 5.87 -13.76 -27.92
C TYR A 752 6.26 -14.62 -26.73
N ASN A 753 7.10 -15.61 -26.94
CA ASN A 753 7.76 -16.35 -25.89
C ASN A 753 9.24 -16.01 -25.86
N VAL A 754 9.73 -15.54 -24.72
CA VAL A 754 11.15 -15.23 -24.48
C VAL A 754 11.72 -16.27 -23.56
N THR A 755 12.81 -16.93 -23.95
CA THR A 755 13.49 -17.93 -23.12
C THR A 755 14.94 -17.56 -22.88
N VAL A 756 15.44 -17.88 -21.68
CA VAL A 756 16.83 -17.70 -21.29
C VAL A 756 17.29 -18.85 -20.42
N ALA A 757 18.51 -19.33 -20.64
CA ALA A 757 19.13 -20.33 -19.79
C ALA A 757 19.84 -19.61 -18.60
N VAL A 758 19.45 -19.93 -17.37
CA VAL A 758 20.01 -19.37 -16.13
C VAL A 758 20.78 -20.47 -15.41
N SER A 759 22.02 -20.23 -15.08
CA SER A 759 22.92 -21.20 -14.42
C SER A 759 23.48 -20.62 -13.13
N ASN A 760 23.48 -21.40 -12.04
CA ASN A 760 24.19 -21.08 -10.83
C ASN A 760 25.70 -21.40 -11.01
N THR A 761 26.51 -20.36 -11.06
CA THR A 761 27.97 -20.47 -11.28
C THR A 761 28.78 -20.43 -9.96
N GLY A 762 28.10 -20.21 -8.85
CA GLY A 762 28.74 -20.17 -7.52
C GLY A 762 28.70 -21.53 -6.80
N LYS A 763 28.98 -21.49 -5.49
CA LYS A 763 29.13 -22.69 -4.65
C LYS A 763 27.96 -22.95 -3.72
N VAL A 764 27.01 -22.04 -3.64
CA VAL A 764 25.85 -22.11 -2.75
C VAL A 764 24.60 -22.18 -3.59
N ALA A 765 23.65 -23.01 -3.19
CA ALA A 765 22.33 -23.06 -3.80
C ALA A 765 21.56 -21.74 -3.53
N GLY A 766 20.76 -21.32 -4.48
CA GLY A 766 20.01 -20.06 -4.30
C GLY A 766 18.98 -19.82 -5.42
N HIS A 767 18.13 -18.83 -5.19
CA HIS A 767 17.19 -18.37 -6.19
C HIS A 767 17.86 -17.32 -7.09
N ALA A 768 17.76 -17.54 -8.39
CA ALA A 768 17.95 -16.49 -9.38
C ALA A 768 16.62 -15.78 -9.63
N VAL A 769 16.68 -14.47 -9.87
CA VAL A 769 15.51 -13.66 -10.23
C VAL A 769 15.77 -13.01 -11.60
N PRO A 770 15.63 -13.77 -12.71
CA PRO A 770 15.71 -13.21 -14.04
C PRO A 770 14.57 -12.22 -14.28
N GLN A 771 14.94 -11.01 -14.74
CA GLN A 771 14.04 -9.89 -15.01
C GLN A 771 14.07 -9.58 -16.51
N LEU A 772 12.88 -9.56 -17.12
CA LEU A 772 12.70 -9.23 -18.53
C LEU A 772 12.27 -7.78 -18.67
N TYR A 773 13.08 -6.99 -19.36
CA TYR A 773 12.78 -5.61 -19.74
C TYR A 773 12.57 -5.52 -21.25
N LEU A 774 11.64 -4.67 -21.65
CA LEU A 774 11.31 -4.43 -23.05
C LEU A 774 11.48 -2.95 -23.40
N GLY A 775 12.30 -2.67 -24.41
CA GLY A 775 12.37 -1.36 -25.07
C GLY A 775 11.50 -1.37 -26.32
N LEU A 776 10.59 -0.39 -26.43
CA LEU A 776 9.73 -0.23 -27.59
C LEU A 776 10.52 0.40 -28.76
N PRO A 777 10.09 0.18 -30.02
CA PRO A 777 10.69 0.80 -31.20
C PRO A 777 10.62 2.33 -31.17
N SER A 778 11.52 2.98 -31.91
CA SER A 778 11.54 4.45 -32.06
C SER A 778 10.29 5.05 -32.71
N SER A 779 9.44 4.23 -33.31
CA SER A 779 8.12 4.62 -33.83
C SER A 779 7.05 4.78 -32.74
N ALA A 780 7.31 4.31 -31.50
CA ALA A 780 6.46 4.59 -30.36
C ALA A 780 6.47 6.10 -30.08
N PRO A 781 5.39 6.65 -29.50
CA PRO A 781 5.30 8.09 -29.22
C PRO A 781 6.44 8.63 -28.34
N ALA A 782 6.78 9.90 -28.51
CA ALA A 782 7.76 10.59 -27.67
C ALA A 782 7.43 10.42 -26.18
N GLY A 783 8.45 10.42 -25.31
CA GLY A 783 8.29 10.19 -23.88
C GLY A 783 8.13 8.70 -23.52
N THR A 784 8.25 7.77 -24.48
CA THR A 784 8.31 6.34 -24.17
C THR A 784 9.63 6.03 -23.45
N PRO A 785 9.60 5.38 -22.27
CA PRO A 785 10.82 5.03 -21.51
C PRO A 785 11.75 4.12 -22.31
N PRO A 786 13.08 4.19 -22.08
CA PRO A 786 14.05 3.37 -22.78
C PRO A 786 13.81 1.86 -22.61
N LYS A 787 13.27 1.46 -21.48
CA LYS A 787 12.88 0.09 -21.17
C LYS A 787 11.83 0.05 -20.06
N GLN A 788 11.06 -1.03 -20.03
CA GLN A 788 10.01 -1.27 -19.04
C GLN A 788 10.04 -2.74 -18.63
N LEU A 789 9.83 -3.03 -17.33
CA LEU A 789 9.69 -4.41 -16.85
C LEU A 789 8.45 -5.04 -17.49
N ARG A 790 8.59 -6.26 -18.03
CA ARG A 790 7.51 -7.04 -18.66
C ARG A 790 7.56 -8.52 -18.33
N GLY A 791 8.43 -8.92 -17.40
CA GLY A 791 8.50 -10.28 -16.91
C GLY A 791 9.52 -10.44 -15.80
N PHE A 792 9.23 -11.36 -14.92
CA PHE A 792 10.20 -11.88 -13.94
C PHE A 792 9.78 -13.29 -13.50
N ASP A 793 10.76 -14.03 -13.00
CA ASP A 793 10.52 -15.32 -12.38
C ASP A 793 11.51 -15.54 -11.24
N LYS A 794 11.25 -16.49 -10.35
CA LYS A 794 12.12 -16.83 -9.22
C LYS A 794 12.44 -18.30 -9.24
N VAL A 795 13.70 -18.64 -9.56
CA VAL A 795 14.11 -20.00 -9.89
C VAL A 795 15.18 -20.51 -8.93
N TRP A 796 14.88 -21.58 -8.20
CA TRP A 796 15.87 -22.25 -7.35
C TRP A 796 16.86 -23.06 -8.16
N LEU A 797 18.17 -22.89 -7.92
CA LEU A 797 19.26 -23.54 -8.61
C LEU A 797 20.31 -24.07 -7.63
N GLN A 798 20.65 -25.38 -7.78
CA GLN A 798 21.82 -25.95 -7.12
C GLN A 798 23.11 -25.43 -7.78
N PRO A 799 24.28 -25.50 -7.09
CA PRO A 799 25.56 -25.21 -7.74
C PRO A 799 25.74 -26.00 -9.05
N ASN A 800 26.11 -25.30 -10.13
CA ASN A 800 26.24 -25.80 -11.50
C ASN A 800 24.93 -26.28 -12.17
N GLU A 801 23.77 -26.08 -11.54
CA GLU A 801 22.47 -26.36 -12.18
C GLU A 801 22.14 -25.25 -13.17
N THR A 802 21.55 -25.64 -14.30
CA THR A 802 21.02 -24.74 -15.34
C THR A 802 19.53 -25.04 -15.55
N ARG A 803 18.71 -24.01 -15.61
CA ARG A 803 17.30 -24.10 -16.01
C ARG A 803 16.99 -23.08 -17.08
N THR A 804 16.08 -23.46 -17.97
CA THR A 804 15.50 -22.51 -18.94
C THR A 804 14.31 -21.85 -18.28
N VAL A 805 14.32 -20.52 -18.26
CA VAL A 805 13.20 -19.67 -17.83
C VAL A 805 12.50 -19.14 -19.06
N SER A 806 11.17 -19.10 -19.00
CA SER A 806 10.30 -18.68 -20.10
C SER A 806 9.40 -17.54 -19.64
N PHE A 807 9.29 -16.51 -20.48
CA PHE A 807 8.40 -15.36 -20.28
C PHE A 807 7.48 -15.24 -21.48
N GLU A 808 6.18 -15.33 -21.25
CA GLU A 808 5.18 -15.02 -22.27
C GLU A 808 4.88 -13.52 -22.25
N LEU A 809 5.17 -12.83 -23.33
CA LEU A 809 4.77 -11.44 -23.52
C LEU A 809 3.35 -11.41 -24.07
N MET A 810 2.46 -10.78 -23.33
CA MET A 810 1.09 -10.52 -23.76
C MET A 810 1.06 -9.39 -24.79
N ARG A 811 -0.03 -9.28 -25.55
CA ARG A 811 -0.23 -8.16 -26.49
C ARG A 811 -0.06 -6.80 -25.80
N ARG A 812 -0.65 -6.63 -24.60
CA ARG A 812 -0.55 -5.40 -23.81
C ARG A 812 0.91 -5.06 -23.47
N ASP A 813 1.75 -6.07 -23.19
CA ASP A 813 3.16 -5.85 -22.80
C ASP A 813 4.00 -5.21 -23.90
N VAL A 814 3.64 -5.45 -25.16
CA VAL A 814 4.31 -4.93 -26.36
C VAL A 814 3.58 -3.72 -26.97
N SER A 815 2.56 -3.18 -26.32
CA SER A 815 1.75 -2.06 -26.79
C SER A 815 2.02 -0.77 -26.01
N TYR A 816 1.65 0.35 -26.60
CA TYR A 816 1.47 1.64 -25.95
C TYR A 816 0.01 2.10 -26.09
N TRP A 817 -0.45 3.01 -25.23
CA TRP A 817 -1.77 3.61 -25.35
C TRP A 817 -1.79 4.77 -26.35
N ASP A 818 -2.61 4.66 -27.40
CA ASP A 818 -2.79 5.73 -28.40
C ASP A 818 -3.97 6.62 -28.00
N ILE A 819 -3.68 7.83 -27.55
CA ILE A 819 -4.68 8.80 -27.07
C ILE A 819 -5.65 9.29 -28.15
N VAL A 820 -5.30 9.15 -29.42
CA VAL A 820 -6.18 9.55 -30.54
C VAL A 820 -7.13 8.44 -30.91
N ARG A 821 -6.63 7.20 -30.93
CA ARG A 821 -7.44 6.02 -31.22
C ARG A 821 -8.22 5.51 -30.01
N GLN A 822 -7.79 5.91 -28.81
CA GLN A 822 -8.30 5.36 -27.54
C GLN A 822 -8.19 3.82 -27.53
N GLU A 823 -6.99 3.33 -27.85
CA GLU A 823 -6.74 1.90 -27.98
C GLU A 823 -5.26 1.56 -27.77
N TRP A 824 -4.97 0.34 -27.34
CA TRP A 824 -3.63 -0.20 -27.24
C TRP A 824 -3.07 -0.56 -28.63
N VAL A 825 -1.86 -0.08 -28.94
CA VAL A 825 -1.24 -0.21 -30.28
C VAL A 825 0.15 -0.80 -30.16
N ILE A 826 0.43 -1.88 -30.91
CA ILE A 826 1.77 -2.40 -31.08
C ILE A 826 2.51 -1.52 -32.11
N PRO A 827 3.59 -0.82 -31.75
CA PRO A 827 4.35 0.01 -32.68
C PRO A 827 5.14 -0.86 -33.69
N GLY A 828 5.28 -0.39 -34.93
CA GLY A 828 6.10 -1.06 -35.93
C GLY A 828 7.59 -0.80 -35.72
N GLY A 829 8.44 -1.81 -35.91
CA GLY A 829 9.89 -1.70 -35.79
C GLY A 829 10.50 -2.71 -34.83
N GLU A 830 11.80 -2.50 -34.55
CA GLU A 830 12.57 -3.42 -33.72
C GLU A 830 12.42 -3.10 -32.24
N PHE A 831 11.90 -4.05 -31.47
CA PHE A 831 11.87 -4.04 -30.00
C PHE A 831 13.19 -4.56 -29.47
N SER A 832 13.63 -4.03 -28.33
CA SER A 832 14.78 -4.52 -27.58
C SER A 832 14.32 -5.39 -26.42
N VAL A 833 14.51 -6.70 -26.52
CA VAL A 833 14.28 -7.67 -25.45
C VAL A 833 15.56 -7.78 -24.62
N MET A 834 15.50 -7.47 -23.35
CA MET A 834 16.63 -7.44 -22.42
C MET A 834 16.34 -8.32 -21.21
N VAL A 835 17.24 -9.24 -20.87
CA VAL A 835 17.13 -10.05 -19.64
C VAL A 835 18.35 -9.81 -18.77
N GLY A 836 18.11 -9.59 -17.47
CA GLY A 836 19.16 -9.31 -16.51
C GLY A 836 18.78 -9.61 -15.07
N GLU A 837 19.62 -9.13 -14.15
CA GLU A 837 19.48 -9.24 -12.70
C GLU A 837 18.90 -7.97 -12.09
N SER A 838 18.87 -6.88 -12.85
CA SER A 838 18.27 -5.60 -12.46
C SER A 838 17.98 -4.76 -13.71
N SER A 839 17.39 -3.58 -13.54
CA SER A 839 17.13 -2.65 -14.65
C SER A 839 18.43 -2.20 -15.36
N ARG A 840 19.59 -2.27 -14.70
CA ARG A 840 20.89 -1.86 -15.27
C ARG A 840 21.87 -3.01 -15.45
N MET A 841 21.72 -4.11 -14.72
CA MET A 841 22.56 -5.30 -14.90
C MET A 841 21.99 -6.24 -15.97
N ILE A 842 21.89 -5.76 -17.21
CA ILE A 842 21.44 -6.56 -18.35
C ILE A 842 22.53 -7.56 -18.73
N LYS A 843 22.17 -8.83 -18.82
CA LYS A 843 23.08 -9.95 -19.12
C LYS A 843 22.94 -10.46 -20.57
N ALA A 844 21.77 -10.33 -21.15
CA ALA A 844 21.51 -10.74 -22.54
C ALA A 844 20.50 -9.78 -23.18
N GLN A 845 20.67 -9.51 -24.47
CA GLN A 845 19.80 -8.63 -25.25
C GLN A 845 19.60 -9.16 -26.66
N LYS A 846 18.39 -9.00 -27.23
CA LYS A 846 18.03 -9.41 -28.59
C LYS A 846 17.01 -8.45 -29.18
N GLY A 847 17.22 -8.04 -30.43
CA GLY A 847 16.22 -7.31 -31.23
C GLY A 847 15.17 -8.26 -31.81
N VAL A 848 13.90 -7.84 -31.76
CA VAL A 848 12.76 -8.59 -32.33
C VAL A 848 11.77 -7.66 -33.03
N ASN A 849 11.17 -8.13 -34.14
CA ASN A 849 10.07 -7.43 -34.82
C ASN A 849 8.74 -8.13 -34.48
N VAL A 850 7.92 -7.52 -33.63
CA VAL A 850 6.67 -8.14 -33.16
C VAL A 850 5.62 -8.25 -34.28
N LEU A 851 5.50 -7.24 -35.15
CA LEU A 851 4.52 -7.24 -36.25
C LEU A 851 4.95 -8.03 -37.47
N GLY A 852 6.13 -8.65 -37.43
CA GLY A 852 6.71 -9.30 -38.60
C GLY A 852 7.39 -8.29 -39.55
N SER A 853 8.22 -8.78 -40.46
CA SER A 853 8.77 -7.95 -41.55
C SER A 853 7.74 -7.86 -42.68
N TYR A 854 7.22 -6.67 -42.93
CA TYR A 854 6.51 -6.37 -44.18
C TYR A 854 7.48 -6.32 -45.32
#